data_b543e511b73d53dd6692ef7da6b4fc54
#
_entry.id   b543e511b73d53dd6692ef7da6b4fc54
#
_cell.length_a   1.000
_cell.length_b   1.000
_cell.length_c   1.000
_cell.angle_alpha   90.00
_cell.angle_beta   90.00
_cell.angle_gamma   90.00
#
_symmetry.space_group_name_H-M   'P 1'
#
loop_
_entity.id
_entity.type
_entity.pdbx_description
1 polymer ?
#
loop_
_entity_poly.entity_id
_entity_poly.type
_entity_poly.pdbx_seq_one_letter_code
_entity_poly.pdbx_strand_id
1 'polypeptide(L)'
;MTNSSIHLSVVVPVYNELPNLPDLLRRLYASLQPTGISFELLFIDDHSSDGSFEYLRKASLNAPFQLRVFSKVGKQGKAFSLLEGFREAQGEQIVMIDADLQYPPEAIPAMLTALGSADIVVANRREQQTSKLRQGLSRTYRGLIGGILGLPVDIQSGLKAFKKEILEHVQLSPTAWGFDYQFLYLAKRRGYLLSQVDITFSDRTAGTSQVKVLKHGIELLMGALALRLRNLPSDLLPFLKWPHVSEVNGNDYSNTDDFLYMPEIYSIRRHIFPENIAGIIGLVLATAVFLLGSAKLLHTSVPIVFSGLIAAFYLGLLIFKAYVVRIALNEPGLDFTKEEIDAITDEELPVFSIIIPLYQEAAVINQIIAGMSAIDYPKDKIDLTITLEEYDHETIDAIKAANPPAWFKTLILPDVKPKTKPKALNVAFPHLTGEFMVIYDAEIVPDADQLKKAYLAFRKHADVACLQVQLDHYNAYENWVTKLFNAEFSFYYDLFLPGLQKLGIPLPLSGHSSLYRTDVIREIGAWDPYNVTEDAELGMRLYRRGYKTEILQTRSLEEATNTVGTWVGQRTRWIKGFIQTTLVVMRHPLRFKQELGSWWKFIGFLIVIPGSVFVNLLNLFYWILLLAWIFTKAEAIRAFFPGPILYVSVFSFLVGNFLFTYLNLVGAFRRGRFELVKYCLLSPIYWLMLAYASVRAAIEIVFKPHHWSKTKHGVNLNQDPNVLPTAVS
;
A
#
# COMPACT_ATOMS: atom_id res chain seq x y z
N MET A 1 45.01 -26.68 8.78
CA MET A 1 44.89 -25.23 8.57
C MET A 1 43.91 -24.74 9.63
N THR A 2 44.41 -23.98 10.58
CA THR A 2 43.64 -23.44 11.71
C THR A 2 42.58 -22.50 11.18
N ASN A 3 41.33 -22.71 11.54
CA ASN A 3 40.21 -21.80 11.31
C ASN A 3 40.48 -20.48 12.06
N SER A 4 41.31 -19.58 11.49
CA SER A 4 41.41 -18.23 12.00
C SER A 4 40.17 -17.45 11.58
N SER A 5 39.38 -16.98 12.54
CA SER A 5 38.25 -16.12 12.29
C SER A 5 38.68 -14.89 11.48
N ILE A 6 37.96 -14.56 10.42
CA ILE A 6 38.23 -13.36 9.62
C ILE A 6 37.83 -12.15 10.46
N HIS A 7 38.74 -11.16 10.60
CA HIS A 7 38.50 -9.95 11.36
C HIS A 7 37.97 -8.81 10.49
N LEU A 8 38.42 -8.75 9.22
CA LEU A 8 38.06 -7.64 8.31
C LEU A 8 37.52 -8.17 7.00
N SER A 9 36.37 -7.63 6.57
CA SER A 9 35.85 -7.81 5.21
C SER A 9 35.90 -6.48 4.46
N VAL A 10 36.56 -6.45 3.31
CA VAL A 10 36.59 -5.29 2.41
C VAL A 10 35.59 -5.54 1.28
N VAL A 11 34.52 -4.76 1.21
CA VAL A 11 33.44 -4.88 0.24
C VAL A 11 33.63 -3.86 -0.87
N VAL A 12 33.73 -4.35 -2.11
CA VAL A 12 33.99 -3.53 -3.31
C VAL A 12 32.87 -3.77 -4.35
N PRO A 13 31.97 -2.82 -4.57
CA PRO A 13 31.02 -2.89 -5.68
C PRO A 13 31.74 -2.59 -7.01
N VAL A 14 31.49 -3.40 -8.05
CA VAL A 14 32.13 -3.29 -9.37
C VAL A 14 31.08 -3.14 -10.45
N TYR A 15 31.29 -2.18 -11.36
CA TYR A 15 30.53 -2.03 -12.58
C TYR A 15 31.37 -1.42 -13.69
N ASN A 16 31.83 -2.23 -14.64
CA ASN A 16 32.69 -1.84 -15.77
C ASN A 16 33.98 -1.10 -15.33
N GLU A 17 34.75 -1.73 -14.44
CA GLU A 17 35.96 -1.16 -13.83
C GLU A 17 37.24 -1.97 -14.17
N LEU A 18 37.20 -2.77 -15.24
CA LEU A 18 38.34 -3.65 -15.63
C LEU A 18 39.70 -2.95 -15.64
N PRO A 19 39.83 -1.69 -16.15
CA PRO A 19 41.14 -1.02 -16.14
C PRO A 19 41.71 -0.72 -14.74
N ASN A 20 40.82 -0.58 -13.73
CA ASN A 20 41.22 -0.19 -12.37
C ASN A 20 41.49 -1.41 -11.48
N LEU A 21 40.88 -2.57 -11.78
CA LEU A 21 40.90 -3.75 -10.93
C LEU A 21 42.32 -4.30 -10.62
N PRO A 22 43.28 -4.38 -11.59
CA PRO A 22 44.65 -4.88 -11.30
C PRO A 22 45.37 -4.03 -10.25
N ASP A 23 45.30 -2.72 -10.37
CA ASP A 23 45.95 -1.79 -9.45
C ASP A 23 45.23 -1.76 -8.09
N LEU A 24 43.89 -1.80 -8.08
CA LEU A 24 43.13 -1.85 -6.85
C LEU A 24 43.44 -3.10 -6.02
N LEU A 25 43.45 -4.28 -6.62
CA LEU A 25 43.83 -5.53 -5.92
C LEU A 25 45.24 -5.48 -5.33
N ARG A 26 46.17 -4.99 -6.12
CA ARG A 26 47.58 -4.84 -5.68
C ARG A 26 47.69 -3.89 -4.49
N ARG A 27 47.03 -2.71 -4.56
CA ARG A 27 47.11 -1.69 -3.51
C ARG A 27 46.34 -2.10 -2.25
N LEU A 28 45.17 -2.75 -2.37
CA LEU A 28 44.45 -3.31 -1.20
C LEU A 28 45.30 -4.33 -0.47
N TYR A 29 45.90 -5.27 -1.19
CA TYR A 29 46.76 -6.27 -0.58
C TYR A 29 48.01 -5.64 0.09
N ALA A 30 48.71 -4.75 -0.61
CA ALA A 30 49.88 -4.05 -0.09
C ALA A 30 49.58 -3.20 1.16
N SER A 31 48.37 -2.66 1.27
CA SER A 31 47.96 -1.85 2.42
C SER A 31 47.54 -2.68 3.62
N LEU A 32 46.94 -3.86 3.38
CA LEU A 32 46.40 -4.69 4.47
C LEU A 32 47.35 -5.74 5.00
N GLN A 33 48.22 -6.32 4.16
CA GLN A 33 49.18 -7.35 4.56
C GLN A 33 50.07 -6.92 5.73
N PRO A 34 50.61 -5.67 5.76
CA PRO A 34 51.48 -5.25 6.89
C PRO A 34 50.74 -5.09 8.22
N THR A 35 49.42 -5.02 8.22
CA THR A 35 48.63 -4.87 9.47
C THR A 35 48.58 -6.13 10.30
N GLY A 36 48.87 -7.30 9.72
CA GLY A 36 48.76 -8.60 10.39
C GLY A 36 47.31 -9.04 10.69
N ILE A 37 46.30 -8.29 10.28
CA ILE A 37 44.88 -8.60 10.48
C ILE A 37 44.46 -9.65 9.46
N SER A 38 43.68 -10.66 9.89
CA SER A 38 43.06 -11.61 8.97
C SER A 38 41.95 -10.94 8.19
N PHE A 39 42.03 -10.92 6.86
CA PHE A 39 41.06 -10.21 6.02
C PHE A 39 40.62 -11.03 4.82
N GLU A 40 39.42 -10.67 4.30
CA GLU A 40 38.93 -11.09 3.01
C GLU A 40 38.60 -9.87 2.13
N LEU A 41 38.73 -10.04 0.82
CA LEU A 41 38.26 -9.08 -0.17
C LEU A 41 37.00 -9.64 -0.87
N LEU A 42 35.94 -8.88 -0.84
CA LEU A 42 34.63 -9.22 -1.42
C LEU A 42 34.31 -8.29 -2.58
N PHE A 43 34.33 -8.80 -3.79
CA PHE A 43 33.95 -8.06 -5.00
C PHE A 43 32.56 -8.48 -5.45
N ILE A 44 31.67 -7.51 -5.59
CA ILE A 44 30.28 -7.71 -6.03
C ILE A 44 30.12 -7.08 -7.39
N ASP A 45 30.09 -7.90 -8.42
CA ASP A 45 29.93 -7.45 -9.81
C ASP A 45 28.46 -7.14 -10.12
N ASP A 46 28.22 -5.92 -10.58
CA ASP A 46 26.90 -5.38 -10.90
C ASP A 46 26.54 -5.53 -12.39
N HIS A 47 26.67 -6.74 -12.94
CA HIS A 47 26.42 -7.04 -14.36
C HIS A 47 27.39 -6.29 -15.31
N SER A 48 28.67 -6.32 -15.03
CA SER A 48 29.70 -5.73 -15.92
C SER A 48 29.73 -6.41 -17.29
N SER A 49 29.94 -5.62 -18.31
CA SER A 49 30.03 -6.07 -19.70
C SER A 49 31.44 -5.93 -20.29
N ASP A 50 32.41 -5.42 -19.54
CA ASP A 50 33.77 -5.12 -19.96
C ASP A 50 34.80 -6.22 -19.65
N GLY A 51 34.36 -7.36 -19.06
CA GLY A 51 35.24 -8.43 -18.61
C GLY A 51 35.71 -8.31 -17.15
N SER A 52 35.20 -7.36 -16.38
CA SER A 52 35.53 -7.17 -14.97
C SER A 52 35.31 -8.43 -14.13
N PHE A 53 34.16 -9.10 -14.30
CA PHE A 53 33.81 -10.31 -13.57
C PHE A 53 34.75 -11.46 -13.87
N GLU A 54 35.03 -11.71 -15.15
CA GLU A 54 35.95 -12.77 -15.61
C GLU A 54 37.38 -12.55 -15.08
N TYR A 55 37.83 -11.29 -15.09
CA TYR A 55 39.12 -10.93 -14.54
C TYR A 55 39.22 -11.25 -13.04
N LEU A 56 38.26 -10.81 -12.24
CA LEU A 56 38.19 -11.05 -10.80
C LEU A 56 38.10 -12.52 -10.46
N ARG A 57 37.27 -13.27 -11.18
CA ARG A 57 37.13 -14.72 -11.04
C ARG A 57 38.44 -15.44 -11.31
N LYS A 58 39.20 -14.99 -12.33
CA LYS A 58 40.53 -15.56 -12.64
C LYS A 58 41.57 -15.18 -11.56
N ALA A 59 41.50 -13.94 -11.05
CA ALA A 59 42.37 -13.48 -9.98
C ALA A 59 42.12 -14.24 -8.68
N SER A 60 40.88 -14.60 -8.36
CA SER A 60 40.54 -15.31 -7.11
C SER A 60 41.12 -16.72 -7.04
N LEU A 61 41.44 -17.36 -8.16
CA LEU A 61 42.05 -18.68 -8.19
C LEU A 61 43.56 -18.67 -7.79
N ASN A 62 44.24 -17.52 -7.95
CA ASN A 62 45.67 -17.38 -7.75
C ASN A 62 46.03 -16.35 -6.65
N ALA A 63 45.05 -15.79 -5.95
CA ALA A 63 45.28 -14.79 -4.92
C ALA A 63 45.99 -15.42 -3.70
N PRO A 64 47.03 -14.78 -3.12
CA PRO A 64 47.67 -15.25 -1.89
C PRO A 64 46.88 -14.91 -0.61
N PHE A 65 45.65 -14.42 -0.77
CA PHE A 65 44.70 -14.00 0.28
C PHE A 65 43.28 -14.44 -0.07
N GLN A 66 42.37 -14.33 0.87
CA GLN A 66 40.99 -14.72 0.62
C GLN A 66 40.29 -13.67 -0.27
N LEU A 67 40.10 -14.03 -1.52
CA LEU A 67 39.36 -13.22 -2.53
C LEU A 67 38.09 -13.95 -2.94
N ARG A 68 36.94 -13.34 -2.64
CA ARG A 68 35.63 -13.86 -3.00
C ARG A 68 34.97 -12.92 -4.00
N VAL A 69 34.37 -13.48 -5.05
CA VAL A 69 33.79 -12.73 -6.15
C VAL A 69 32.38 -13.24 -6.37
N PHE A 70 31.42 -12.34 -6.37
CA PHE A 70 30.01 -12.63 -6.58
C PHE A 70 29.48 -11.88 -7.79
N SER A 71 28.74 -12.56 -8.66
CA SER A 71 27.93 -11.93 -9.67
C SER A 71 26.55 -11.66 -9.06
N LYS A 72 26.14 -10.40 -9.01
CA LYS A 72 24.88 -10.00 -8.41
C LYS A 72 23.68 -10.56 -9.18
N VAL A 73 22.68 -11.09 -8.47
CA VAL A 73 21.46 -11.65 -9.05
C VAL A 73 20.32 -10.61 -9.07
N GLY A 74 20.40 -9.54 -8.26
CA GLY A 74 19.34 -8.55 -8.05
C GLY A 74 19.38 -7.33 -9.00
N LYS A 75 18.65 -6.28 -8.63
CA LYS A 75 18.60 -5.02 -9.38
C LYS A 75 19.97 -4.36 -9.47
N GLN A 76 20.25 -3.75 -10.64
CA GLN A 76 21.46 -2.98 -10.86
C GLN A 76 21.53 -1.73 -9.95
N GLY A 77 22.72 -1.44 -9.40
CA GLY A 77 23.00 -0.26 -8.59
C GLY A 77 23.93 -0.52 -7.41
N LYS A 78 24.84 0.42 -7.15
CA LYS A 78 25.88 0.37 -6.10
C LYS A 78 25.33 -0.02 -4.71
N ALA A 79 24.21 0.59 -4.29
CA ALA A 79 23.62 0.32 -2.97
C ALA A 79 23.16 -1.13 -2.82
N PHE A 80 22.64 -1.74 -3.88
CA PHE A 80 22.26 -3.16 -3.86
C PHE A 80 23.50 -4.06 -3.77
N SER A 81 24.56 -3.74 -4.51
CA SER A 81 25.82 -4.49 -4.45
C SER A 81 26.48 -4.42 -3.08
N LEU A 82 26.45 -3.25 -2.44
CA LEU A 82 26.97 -3.09 -1.07
C LEU A 82 26.16 -3.92 -0.06
N LEU A 83 24.84 -3.91 -0.13
CA LEU A 83 23.98 -4.69 0.79
C LEU A 83 24.20 -6.20 0.62
N GLU A 84 24.41 -6.67 -0.62
CA GLU A 84 24.73 -8.07 -0.88
C GLU A 84 26.10 -8.43 -0.32
N GLY A 85 27.12 -7.57 -0.54
CA GLY A 85 28.45 -7.75 0.03
C GLY A 85 28.45 -7.73 1.56
N PHE A 86 27.62 -6.89 2.19
CA PHE A 86 27.52 -6.86 3.66
C PHE A 86 26.89 -8.14 4.24
N ARG A 87 25.97 -8.78 3.53
CA ARG A 87 25.42 -10.08 3.93
C ARG A 87 26.44 -11.21 3.85
N GLU A 88 27.28 -11.17 2.82
CA GLU A 88 28.33 -12.16 2.57
C GLU A 88 29.57 -11.97 3.42
N ALA A 89 29.77 -10.78 4.02
CA ALA A 89 30.94 -10.45 4.83
C ALA A 89 31.05 -11.34 6.08
N GLN A 90 32.25 -11.91 6.33
CA GLN A 90 32.49 -12.79 7.46
C GLN A 90 33.25 -12.07 8.61
N GLY A 91 33.89 -10.94 8.32
CA GLY A 91 34.65 -10.16 9.31
C GLY A 91 33.77 -9.42 10.31
N GLU A 92 34.31 -9.20 11.51
CA GLU A 92 33.69 -8.38 12.56
C GLU A 92 33.69 -6.88 12.21
N GLN A 93 34.66 -6.48 11.36
CA GLN A 93 34.79 -5.13 10.83
C GLN A 93 34.55 -5.16 9.31
N ILE A 94 33.89 -4.16 8.80
CA ILE A 94 33.63 -4.01 7.38
C ILE A 94 34.23 -2.69 6.88
N VAL A 95 34.94 -2.76 5.76
CA VAL A 95 35.32 -1.60 4.97
C VAL A 95 34.59 -1.65 3.63
N MET A 96 33.91 -0.59 3.26
CA MET A 96 33.41 -0.40 1.91
C MET A 96 34.27 0.59 1.15
N ILE A 97 34.64 0.30 -0.10
CA ILE A 97 35.47 1.15 -0.96
C ILE A 97 35.03 1.04 -2.41
N ASP A 98 35.02 2.17 -3.14
CA ASP A 98 34.71 2.20 -4.57
C ASP A 98 35.85 1.65 -5.41
N ALA A 99 35.55 1.02 -6.56
CA ALA A 99 36.53 0.33 -7.41
C ALA A 99 37.31 1.29 -8.34
N ASP A 100 36.99 2.57 -8.40
CA ASP A 100 37.49 3.55 -9.38
C ASP A 100 38.85 4.23 -8.96
N LEU A 101 39.47 3.74 -7.88
CA LEU A 101 40.75 4.25 -7.33
C LEU A 101 40.73 5.73 -6.91
N GLN A 102 39.56 6.38 -6.84
CA GLN A 102 39.49 7.75 -6.31
C GLN A 102 39.78 7.83 -4.81
N TYR A 103 39.46 6.76 -4.11
CA TYR A 103 39.78 6.58 -2.67
C TYR A 103 41.07 5.73 -2.50
N PRO A 104 42.08 6.23 -1.79
CA PRO A 104 43.32 5.51 -1.62
C PRO A 104 43.15 4.31 -0.66
N PRO A 105 43.39 3.07 -1.10
CA PRO A 105 43.38 1.90 -0.21
C PRO A 105 44.33 2.02 0.98
N GLU A 106 45.40 2.80 0.85
CA GLU A 106 46.41 3.07 1.87
C GLU A 106 45.85 3.80 3.10
N ALA A 107 44.65 4.38 3.00
CA ALA A 107 43.96 4.99 4.14
C ALA A 107 43.32 3.95 5.09
N ILE A 108 43.09 2.74 4.62
CA ILE A 108 42.33 1.72 5.39
C ILE A 108 43.01 1.40 6.74
N PRO A 109 44.33 1.19 6.85
CA PRO A 109 44.96 0.92 8.15
C PRO A 109 44.75 2.03 9.19
N ALA A 110 44.82 3.30 8.77
CA ALA A 110 44.53 4.45 9.64
C ALA A 110 43.06 4.49 10.07
N MET A 111 42.13 4.12 9.18
CA MET A 111 40.70 4.04 9.49
C MET A 111 40.42 2.89 10.49
N LEU A 112 41.06 1.74 10.35
CA LEU A 112 40.91 0.63 11.28
C LEU A 112 41.46 0.99 12.68
N THR A 113 42.54 1.75 12.74
CA THR A 113 43.07 2.28 14.00
C THR A 113 42.06 3.24 14.66
N ALA A 114 41.46 4.14 13.87
CA ALA A 114 40.43 5.07 14.36
C ALA A 114 39.15 4.36 14.79
N LEU A 115 38.86 3.19 14.22
CA LEU A 115 37.70 2.35 14.57
C LEU A 115 37.80 1.78 16.00
N GLY A 116 38.99 1.76 16.59
CA GLY A 116 39.20 1.40 17.99
C GLY A 116 38.54 2.37 18.98
N SER A 117 38.31 3.63 18.59
CA SER A 117 37.67 4.67 19.40
C SER A 117 36.31 5.17 18.86
N ALA A 118 35.85 4.63 17.74
CA ALA A 118 34.60 4.97 17.11
C ALA A 118 33.91 3.71 16.58
N ASP A 119 32.65 3.83 16.19
CA ASP A 119 31.89 2.70 15.62
C ASP A 119 31.84 2.77 14.09
N ILE A 120 31.94 3.97 13.54
CA ILE A 120 32.02 4.24 12.09
C ILE A 120 33.09 5.28 11.85
N VAL A 121 33.99 5.01 10.91
CA VAL A 121 35.03 5.93 10.44
C VAL A 121 34.79 6.23 8.96
N VAL A 122 34.71 7.51 8.60
CA VAL A 122 34.44 8.01 7.26
C VAL A 122 35.71 8.67 6.71
N ALA A 123 36.09 8.37 5.47
CA ALA A 123 37.18 9.08 4.80
C ALA A 123 36.72 10.51 4.41
N ASN A 124 37.43 11.52 4.91
CA ASN A 124 37.12 12.93 4.64
C ASN A 124 38.01 13.44 3.49
N ARG A 125 37.38 13.88 2.40
CA ARG A 125 38.04 14.37 1.18
C ARG A 125 38.55 15.81 1.36
N ARG A 126 39.70 16.01 1.92
CA ARG A 126 40.28 17.34 2.20
C ARG A 126 40.80 18.06 0.97
N GLU A 127 41.46 17.36 0.06
CA GLU A 127 42.03 17.92 -1.17
C GLU A 127 41.32 17.31 -2.39
N GLN A 128 40.84 18.17 -3.28
CA GLN A 128 40.21 17.78 -4.56
C GLN A 128 40.91 18.53 -5.69
N GLN A 129 41.48 17.82 -6.63
CA GLN A 129 42.06 18.40 -7.87
C GLN A 129 40.99 18.63 -8.94
N THR A 130 39.95 19.45 -8.63
CA THR A 130 38.89 19.78 -9.56
C THR A 130 38.67 21.27 -9.67
N SER A 131 37.88 21.74 -10.65
CA SER A 131 37.64 23.18 -10.86
C SER A 131 37.08 23.88 -9.61
N LYS A 132 37.53 25.13 -9.33
CA LYS A 132 37.12 25.91 -8.14
C LYS A 132 35.60 26.05 -8.00
N LEU A 133 34.87 26.18 -9.13
CA LEU A 133 33.39 26.28 -9.14
C LEU A 133 32.74 24.99 -8.67
N ARG A 134 33.22 23.82 -9.14
CA ARG A 134 32.71 22.49 -8.75
C ARG A 134 33.03 22.19 -7.29
N GLN A 135 34.18 22.61 -6.81
CA GLN A 135 34.54 22.51 -5.38
C GLN A 135 33.63 23.33 -4.48
N GLY A 136 33.32 24.58 -4.89
CA GLY A 136 32.40 25.46 -4.16
C GLY A 136 31.00 24.88 -4.05
N LEU A 137 30.42 24.45 -5.17
CA LEU A 137 29.09 23.82 -5.22
C LEU A 137 29.03 22.54 -4.38
N SER A 138 30.04 21.66 -4.48
CA SER A 138 30.12 20.42 -3.69
C SER A 138 30.26 20.69 -2.19
N ARG A 139 31.03 21.73 -1.80
CA ARG A 139 31.22 22.12 -0.39
C ARG A 139 29.94 22.69 0.21
N THR A 140 29.26 23.60 -0.50
CA THR A 140 27.99 24.19 -0.09
C THR A 140 26.92 23.11 0.06
N TYR A 141 26.85 22.19 -0.89
CA TYR A 141 25.88 21.12 -0.92
C TYR A 141 26.09 20.12 0.25
N ARG A 142 27.35 19.70 0.50
CA ARG A 142 27.69 18.85 1.65
C ARG A 142 27.37 19.51 2.98
N GLY A 143 27.68 20.83 3.10
CA GLY A 143 27.35 21.60 4.29
C GLY A 143 25.84 21.71 4.52
N LEU A 144 25.05 21.90 3.47
CA LEU A 144 23.59 21.97 3.56
C LEU A 144 22.98 20.63 4.04
N ILE A 145 23.31 19.51 3.38
CA ILE A 145 22.77 18.19 3.75
C ILE A 145 23.32 17.76 5.11
N GLY A 146 24.62 17.95 5.37
CA GLY A 146 25.22 17.67 6.68
C GLY A 146 24.54 18.45 7.80
N GLY A 147 24.22 19.74 7.56
CA GLY A 147 23.46 20.59 8.50
C GLY A 147 22.02 20.09 8.70
N ILE A 148 21.30 19.74 7.64
CA ILE A 148 19.93 19.18 7.73
C ILE A 148 19.92 17.89 8.56
N LEU A 149 20.89 16.99 8.35
CA LEU A 149 20.97 15.70 9.04
C LEU A 149 21.76 15.75 10.35
N GLY A 150 22.42 16.87 10.65
CA GLY A 150 23.27 17.01 11.82
C GLY A 150 24.50 16.08 11.79
N LEU A 151 25.05 15.77 10.61
CA LEU A 151 26.18 14.87 10.45
C LEU A 151 27.49 15.66 10.34
N PRO A 152 28.48 15.43 11.23
CA PRO A 152 29.75 16.17 11.26
C PRO A 152 30.83 15.58 10.34
N VAL A 153 30.48 14.64 9.44
CA VAL A 153 31.39 13.87 8.60
C VAL A 153 31.07 14.03 7.10
N ASP A 154 32.00 13.59 6.20
CA ASP A 154 31.71 13.62 4.76
C ASP A 154 30.66 12.58 4.38
N ILE A 155 29.42 13.06 4.20
CA ILE A 155 28.22 12.24 3.96
C ILE A 155 28.23 11.47 2.64
N GLN A 156 29.10 11.83 1.70
CA GLN A 156 29.16 11.23 0.35
C GLN A 156 30.45 10.44 0.11
N SER A 157 31.20 10.16 1.14
CA SER A 157 32.41 9.37 1.00
C SER A 157 32.10 7.92 0.61
N GLY A 158 32.75 7.42 -0.44
CA GLY A 158 32.66 6.02 -0.86
C GLY A 158 33.55 5.07 -0.05
N LEU A 159 34.39 5.61 0.86
CA LEU A 159 35.26 4.82 1.73
C LEU A 159 34.83 5.00 3.18
N LYS A 160 34.37 3.92 3.81
CA LYS A 160 33.93 3.87 5.21
C LYS A 160 34.35 2.56 5.85
N ALA A 161 34.76 2.62 7.12
CA ALA A 161 35.03 1.47 7.96
C ALA A 161 34.03 1.46 9.13
N PHE A 162 33.47 0.30 9.48
CA PHE A 162 32.48 0.20 10.55
C PHE A 162 32.42 -1.21 11.14
N LYS A 163 31.88 -1.32 12.36
CA LYS A 163 31.64 -2.60 13.03
C LYS A 163 30.43 -3.28 12.40
N LYS A 164 30.52 -4.59 12.10
CA LYS A 164 29.46 -5.37 11.44
C LYS A 164 28.14 -5.36 12.23
N GLU A 165 28.23 -5.37 13.57
CA GLU A 165 27.05 -5.35 14.47
C GLU A 165 26.07 -4.19 14.18
N ILE A 166 26.54 -3.09 13.60
CA ILE A 166 25.70 -1.94 13.24
C ILE A 166 24.63 -2.32 12.23
N LEU A 167 24.93 -3.28 11.34
CA LEU A 167 23.99 -3.74 10.32
C LEU A 167 22.79 -4.49 10.90
N GLU A 168 22.90 -5.07 12.08
CA GLU A 168 21.80 -5.73 12.79
C GLU A 168 20.81 -4.72 13.36
N HIS A 169 21.31 -3.53 13.70
CA HIS A 169 20.50 -2.49 14.33
C HIS A 169 20.08 -1.36 13.39
N VAL A 170 20.60 -1.29 12.17
CA VAL A 170 20.33 -0.23 11.20
C VAL A 170 19.74 -0.81 9.93
N GLN A 171 18.42 -0.63 9.75
CA GLN A 171 17.75 -1.04 8.52
C GLN A 171 18.09 -0.10 7.37
N LEU A 172 18.80 -0.59 6.38
CA LEU A 172 19.23 0.16 5.21
C LEU A 172 18.30 -0.13 4.02
N SER A 173 17.83 0.93 3.38
CA SER A 173 17.06 0.83 2.15
C SER A 173 17.96 1.10 0.94
N PRO A 174 17.94 0.27 -0.11
CA PRO A 174 18.79 0.47 -1.28
C PRO A 174 18.27 1.63 -2.15
N THR A 175 18.59 2.85 -1.77
CA THR A 175 18.31 4.05 -2.58
C THR A 175 19.52 4.41 -3.40
N ALA A 176 19.31 4.71 -4.69
CA ALA A 176 20.44 4.90 -5.64
C ALA A 176 21.46 5.97 -5.20
N TRP A 177 21.02 7.03 -4.53
CA TRP A 177 21.88 8.17 -4.17
C TRP A 177 21.87 8.52 -2.68
N GLY A 178 20.91 8.01 -1.92
CA GLY A 178 20.72 8.33 -0.51
C GLY A 178 21.35 7.36 0.49
N PHE A 179 21.89 6.24 0.02
CA PHE A 179 22.40 5.16 0.84
C PHE A 179 23.46 5.63 1.86
N ASP A 180 24.44 6.39 1.41
CA ASP A 180 25.58 6.82 2.22
C ASP A 180 25.16 7.69 3.42
N TYR A 181 24.35 8.73 3.19
CA TYR A 181 23.89 9.58 4.29
C TYR A 181 22.82 8.91 5.15
N GLN A 182 21.99 8.02 4.58
CA GLN A 182 21.01 7.26 5.33
C GLN A 182 21.67 6.37 6.37
N PHE A 183 22.71 5.62 5.97
CA PHE A 183 23.48 4.79 6.86
C PHE A 183 24.06 5.58 8.05
N LEU A 184 24.79 6.66 7.76
CA LEU A 184 25.40 7.51 8.78
C LEU A 184 24.39 8.16 9.71
N TYR A 185 23.26 8.63 9.17
CA TYR A 185 22.21 9.27 9.94
C TYR A 185 21.50 8.31 10.89
N LEU A 186 21.13 7.13 10.40
CA LEU A 186 20.46 6.11 11.21
C LEU A 186 21.38 5.54 12.29
N ALA A 187 22.64 5.30 11.97
CA ALA A 187 23.64 4.84 12.94
C ALA A 187 23.85 5.89 14.05
N LYS A 188 24.04 7.17 13.69
CA LYS A 188 24.16 8.26 14.66
C LYS A 188 22.96 8.35 15.60
N ARG A 189 21.75 8.19 15.06
CA ARG A 189 20.52 8.20 15.88
C ARG A 189 20.43 7.04 16.86
N ARG A 190 21.08 5.92 16.56
CA ARG A 190 21.18 4.77 17.46
C ARG A 190 22.28 4.93 18.51
N GLY A 191 22.98 6.06 18.51
CA GLY A 191 24.04 6.37 19.48
C GLY A 191 25.44 5.93 19.05
N TYR A 192 25.62 5.40 17.83
CA TYR A 192 26.93 5.02 17.33
C TYR A 192 27.83 6.24 17.10
N LEU A 193 29.09 6.13 17.48
CA LEU A 193 30.07 7.20 17.38
C LEU A 193 30.65 7.25 15.97
N LEU A 194 30.57 8.43 15.35
CA LEU A 194 31.14 8.73 14.04
C LEU A 194 32.46 9.45 14.19
N SER A 195 33.50 8.99 13.46
CA SER A 195 34.78 9.65 13.33
C SER A 195 35.17 9.81 11.87
N GLN A 196 36.21 10.56 11.58
CA GLN A 196 36.71 10.74 10.22
C GLN A 196 38.22 10.73 10.15
N VAL A 197 38.75 10.27 9.02
CA VAL A 197 40.14 10.30 8.65
C VAL A 197 40.33 11.11 7.38
N ASP A 198 41.22 12.09 7.38
CA ASP A 198 41.47 12.93 6.21
C ASP A 198 42.26 12.14 5.15
N ILE A 199 41.80 12.24 3.92
CA ILE A 199 42.43 11.60 2.75
C ILE A 199 42.64 12.59 1.61
N THR A 200 43.58 12.27 0.73
CA THR A 200 43.74 12.91 -0.57
C THR A 200 42.86 12.19 -1.58
N PHE A 201 41.88 12.88 -2.14
CA PHE A 201 40.94 12.36 -3.12
C PHE A 201 41.44 12.65 -4.52
N SER A 202 41.70 11.61 -5.31
CA SER A 202 42.27 11.69 -6.65
C SER A 202 41.21 11.79 -7.73
N ASP A 203 41.56 12.35 -8.90
CA ASP A 203 40.71 12.24 -10.08
C ASP A 203 40.66 10.79 -10.60
N ARG A 204 39.60 10.40 -11.25
CA ARG A 204 39.44 9.08 -11.87
C ARG A 204 40.57 8.82 -12.88
N THR A 205 41.15 7.67 -12.81
CA THR A 205 42.18 7.20 -13.74
C THR A 205 41.56 6.75 -15.08
N ALA A 206 40.32 6.24 -15.09
CA ALA A 206 39.60 5.82 -16.29
C ALA A 206 38.07 5.90 -16.06
N GLY A 207 37.28 6.02 -17.16
CA GLY A 207 35.82 6.01 -17.10
C GLY A 207 35.14 7.39 -17.14
N THR A 208 33.84 7.44 -17.46
CA THR A 208 33.03 8.67 -17.53
C THR A 208 32.04 8.77 -16.38
N SER A 209 31.96 9.98 -15.75
CA SER A 209 31.01 10.21 -14.67
C SER A 209 29.57 10.27 -15.18
N GLN A 210 28.68 9.43 -14.67
CA GLN A 210 27.26 9.41 -14.99
C GLN A 210 26.41 10.40 -14.15
N VAL A 211 27.02 11.24 -13.32
CA VAL A 211 26.33 12.12 -12.38
C VAL A 211 25.87 13.42 -13.05
N LYS A 212 24.56 13.59 -13.23
CA LYS A 212 23.94 14.86 -13.62
C LYS A 212 23.75 15.72 -12.38
N VAL A 213 24.67 16.64 -12.11
CA VAL A 213 24.83 17.37 -10.84
C VAL A 213 23.54 18.04 -10.35
N LEU A 214 22.77 18.70 -11.21
CA LEU A 214 21.57 19.44 -10.79
C LEU A 214 20.40 18.52 -10.43
N LYS A 215 20.15 17.49 -11.26
CA LYS A 215 19.04 16.55 -11.03
C LYS A 215 19.26 15.72 -9.76
N HIS A 216 20.42 15.11 -9.64
CA HIS A 216 20.74 14.28 -8.47
C HIS A 216 20.95 15.10 -7.20
N GLY A 217 21.35 16.39 -7.34
CA GLY A 217 21.43 17.31 -6.21
C GLY A 217 20.08 17.57 -5.54
N ILE A 218 19.05 17.82 -6.32
CA ILE A 218 17.69 18.03 -5.81
C ILE A 218 17.14 16.73 -5.19
N GLU A 219 17.34 15.59 -5.83
CA GLU A 219 16.90 14.28 -5.32
C GLU A 219 17.55 13.97 -3.94
N LEU A 220 18.84 14.23 -3.79
CA LEU A 220 19.55 14.03 -2.54
C LEU A 220 19.09 15.00 -1.43
N LEU A 221 18.85 16.28 -1.78
CA LEU A 221 18.36 17.28 -0.83
C LEU A 221 16.96 16.93 -0.34
N MET A 222 16.06 16.55 -1.24
CA MET A 222 14.71 16.15 -0.89
C MET A 222 14.71 14.85 -0.06
N GLY A 223 15.59 13.91 -0.42
CA GLY A 223 15.77 12.67 0.36
C GLY A 223 16.31 12.92 1.77
N ALA A 224 17.28 13.83 1.94
CA ALA A 224 17.80 14.22 3.25
C ALA A 224 16.76 14.93 4.11
N LEU A 225 15.99 15.85 3.50
CA LEU A 225 14.89 16.54 4.18
C LEU A 225 13.78 15.56 4.61
N ALA A 226 13.40 14.65 3.72
CA ALA A 226 12.44 13.60 4.02
C ALA A 226 12.92 12.68 5.16
N LEU A 227 14.21 12.29 5.14
CA LEU A 227 14.82 11.49 6.19
C LEU A 227 14.84 12.23 7.53
N ARG A 228 15.13 13.54 7.55
CA ARG A 228 15.11 14.39 8.74
C ARG A 228 13.71 14.54 9.30
N LEU A 229 12.72 14.84 8.43
CA LEU A 229 11.31 15.03 8.83
C LEU A 229 10.72 13.73 9.38
N ARG A 230 11.00 12.61 8.72
CA ARG A 230 10.59 11.27 9.18
C ARG A 230 11.08 10.95 10.59
N ASN A 231 12.22 11.51 10.97
CA ASN A 231 12.91 11.21 12.21
C ASN A 231 13.02 12.41 13.16
N LEU A 232 12.13 13.40 13.04
CA LEU A 232 12.06 14.48 14.03
C LEU A 232 11.80 13.91 15.43
N PRO A 233 12.44 14.48 16.48
CA PRO A 233 12.12 14.12 17.87
C PRO A 233 10.63 14.26 18.11
N SER A 234 10.07 13.28 18.77
CA SER A 234 8.64 13.16 19.00
C SER A 234 8.01 14.34 19.75
N ASP A 235 8.81 15.13 20.39
CA ASP A 235 8.39 16.18 21.30
C ASP A 235 8.23 17.56 20.62
N LEU A 236 8.83 17.74 19.43
CA LEU A 236 8.82 19.02 18.73
C LEU A 236 7.52 19.28 17.95
N LEU A 237 6.82 18.23 17.49
CA LEU A 237 5.59 18.35 16.71
C LEU A 237 4.65 17.16 17.00
N PRO A 238 3.95 17.16 18.16
CA PRO A 238 3.09 16.06 18.56
C PRO A 238 1.94 15.77 17.56
N PHE A 239 1.54 16.75 16.76
CA PHE A 239 0.53 16.62 15.70
C PHE A 239 1.07 16.02 14.39
N LEU A 240 2.40 15.96 14.19
CA LEU A 240 3.05 15.26 13.07
C LEU A 240 3.44 13.82 13.45
N LYS A 241 3.19 13.40 14.68
CA LYS A 241 3.34 12.02 15.09
C LYS A 241 2.25 11.17 14.45
N TRP A 242 2.60 10.51 13.41
CA TRP A 242 1.96 9.25 13.09
C TRP A 242 2.34 8.27 14.20
N PRO A 243 1.39 7.61 14.86
CA PRO A 243 1.74 6.69 15.93
C PRO A 243 2.67 5.61 15.38
N HIS A 244 3.92 5.65 15.84
CA HIS A 244 4.81 4.51 15.67
C HIS A 244 4.17 3.34 16.41
N VAL A 245 3.92 2.25 15.71
CA VAL A 245 3.46 0.98 16.31
C VAL A 245 4.52 0.36 17.24
N SER A 246 5.68 1.00 17.43
CA SER A 246 6.84 0.50 18.16
C SER A 246 6.92 0.85 19.65
N GLU A 247 5.91 1.47 20.24
CA GLU A 247 5.86 1.65 21.69
C GLU A 247 4.78 0.75 22.30
N VAL A 248 5.07 -0.54 22.43
CA VAL A 248 4.34 -1.43 23.34
C VAL A 248 5.35 -2.12 24.22
N ASN A 249 5.30 -1.78 25.50
CA ASN A 249 6.03 -2.41 26.57
C ASN A 249 5.79 -3.93 26.59
N GLY A 250 6.90 -4.71 26.61
CA GLY A 250 7.04 -5.99 27.28
C GLY A 250 6.19 -7.14 26.78
N ASN A 251 6.52 -7.68 25.71
CA ASN A 251 6.66 -9.04 25.21
C ASN A 251 6.91 -8.92 23.71
N ASP A 252 8.18 -8.84 23.38
CA ASP A 252 8.63 -8.57 22.03
C ASP A 252 8.38 -9.78 21.12
N TYR A 253 7.23 -9.81 20.47
CA TYR A 253 7.16 -10.35 19.12
C TYR A 253 7.54 -9.20 18.18
N SER A 254 8.83 -8.89 18.14
CA SER A 254 9.40 -7.79 17.36
C SER A 254 9.39 -8.00 15.85
N ASN A 255 8.80 -9.09 15.35
CA ASN A 255 8.62 -9.39 13.94
C ASN A 255 7.17 -9.13 13.51
N THR A 256 6.77 -7.86 13.45
CA THR A 256 5.55 -7.45 12.72
C THR A 256 5.66 -7.76 11.21
N ASP A 257 6.78 -8.27 10.73
CA ASP A 257 7.00 -8.73 9.36
C ASP A 257 6.32 -10.07 9.08
N ASP A 258 5.99 -10.86 10.12
CA ASP A 258 5.39 -12.19 9.99
C ASP A 258 3.98 -12.18 9.33
N PHE A 259 3.31 -11.01 9.29
CA PHE A 259 1.98 -10.88 8.71
C PHE A 259 1.95 -10.06 7.41
N LEU A 260 3.09 -9.55 6.95
CA LEU A 260 3.19 -8.76 5.73
C LEU A 260 3.86 -9.57 4.62
N TYR A 261 3.08 -10.24 3.81
CA TYR A 261 3.58 -11.07 2.70
C TYR A 261 3.94 -10.28 1.43
N MET A 262 3.60 -9.00 1.38
CA MET A 262 3.91 -8.12 0.25
C MET A 262 5.10 -7.19 0.57
N PRO A 263 5.79 -6.64 -0.46
CA PRO A 263 6.79 -5.59 -0.25
C PRO A 263 6.20 -4.37 0.49
N GLU A 264 6.92 -3.87 1.50
CA GLU A 264 6.49 -2.74 2.34
C GLU A 264 6.09 -1.48 1.54
N ILE A 265 6.65 -1.30 0.34
CA ILE A 265 6.30 -0.19 -0.56
C ILE A 265 4.83 -0.20 -0.99
N TYR A 266 4.17 -1.35 -0.95
CA TYR A 266 2.75 -1.50 -1.29
C TYR A 266 1.84 -1.49 -0.06
N SER A 267 2.40 -1.50 1.16
CA SER A 267 1.64 -1.42 2.40
C SER A 267 1.47 0.01 2.90
N ILE A 268 0.32 0.31 3.49
CA ILE A 268 0.10 1.57 4.20
C ILE A 268 0.85 1.65 5.55
N ARG A 269 1.49 0.56 6.00
CA ARG A 269 2.37 0.55 7.18
C ARG A 269 3.47 1.59 7.05
N ARG A 270 4.05 1.72 5.86
CA ARG A 270 5.08 2.73 5.60
C ARG A 270 4.46 4.13 5.58
N HIS A 271 5.07 5.05 6.32
CA HIS A 271 4.55 6.40 6.49
C HIS A 271 4.24 7.11 5.16
N ILE A 272 3.08 7.74 5.13
CA ILE A 272 2.50 8.45 3.99
C ILE A 272 3.29 9.71 3.65
N PHE A 273 3.89 10.37 4.67
CA PHE A 273 4.30 11.76 4.60
C PHE A 273 5.46 12.10 3.66
N PRO A 274 6.60 11.39 3.60
CA PRO A 274 7.71 11.89 2.77
C PRO A 274 7.41 11.83 1.26
N GLU A 275 6.63 10.84 0.83
CA GLU A 275 6.41 10.55 -0.60
C GLU A 275 5.18 11.28 -1.16
N ASN A 276 4.24 11.66 -0.28
CA ASN A 276 3.02 12.40 -0.64
C ASN A 276 3.06 13.88 -0.25
N ILE A 277 4.16 14.37 0.32
CA ILE A 277 4.32 15.79 0.72
C ILE A 277 3.99 16.72 -0.46
N ALA A 278 4.43 16.41 -1.67
CA ALA A 278 4.15 17.22 -2.84
C ALA A 278 2.64 17.35 -3.11
N GLY A 279 1.89 16.26 -2.96
CA GLY A 279 0.43 16.27 -3.10
C GLY A 279 -0.27 17.06 -1.98
N ILE A 280 0.19 16.88 -0.74
CA ILE A 280 -0.34 17.60 0.42
C ILE A 280 -0.02 19.11 0.32
N ILE A 281 1.21 19.47 -0.04
CA ILE A 281 1.61 20.86 -0.29
C ILE A 281 0.78 21.43 -1.44
N GLY A 282 0.58 20.67 -2.53
CA GLY A 282 -0.26 21.08 -3.65
C GLY A 282 -1.71 21.35 -3.22
N LEU A 283 -2.29 20.50 -2.38
CA LEU A 283 -3.63 20.68 -1.82
C LEU A 283 -3.71 21.92 -0.89
N VAL A 284 -2.72 22.09 -0.02
CA VAL A 284 -2.63 23.25 0.88
C VAL A 284 -2.47 24.55 0.09
N LEU A 285 -1.60 24.55 -0.93
CA LEU A 285 -1.42 25.70 -1.82
C LEU A 285 -2.70 25.99 -2.61
N ALA A 286 -3.37 24.99 -3.17
CA ALA A 286 -4.65 25.17 -3.86
C ALA A 286 -5.72 25.76 -2.93
N THR A 287 -5.80 25.27 -1.70
CA THR A 287 -6.70 25.80 -0.67
C THR A 287 -6.33 27.24 -0.29
N ALA A 288 -5.04 27.54 -0.12
CA ALA A 288 -4.55 28.88 0.19
C ALA A 288 -4.84 29.86 -0.98
N VAL A 289 -4.58 29.44 -2.21
CA VAL A 289 -4.92 30.21 -3.42
C VAL A 289 -6.42 30.49 -3.49
N PHE A 290 -7.26 29.52 -3.18
CA PHE A 290 -8.70 29.69 -3.12
C PHE A 290 -9.11 30.67 -2.02
N LEU A 291 -8.59 30.54 -0.79
CA LEU A 291 -8.89 31.42 0.33
C LEU A 291 -8.39 32.85 0.08
N LEU A 292 -7.18 33.01 -0.45
CA LEU A 292 -6.61 34.33 -0.78
C LEU A 292 -7.36 34.99 -1.94
N GLY A 293 -7.83 34.19 -2.91
CA GLY A 293 -8.69 34.67 -3.99
C GLY A 293 -10.03 35.16 -3.46
N SER A 294 -10.67 34.42 -2.53
CA SER A 294 -11.92 34.83 -1.88
C SER A 294 -11.79 36.12 -1.09
N ALA A 295 -10.61 36.37 -0.51
CA ALA A 295 -10.30 37.59 0.23
C ALA A 295 -9.90 38.78 -0.68
N LYS A 296 -10.04 38.66 -2.02
CA LYS A 296 -9.61 39.68 -3.03
C LYS A 296 -8.09 40.01 -2.97
N LEU A 297 -7.28 39.15 -2.38
CA LEU A 297 -5.82 39.28 -2.29
C LEU A 297 -5.10 38.77 -3.53
N LEU A 298 -5.81 38.02 -4.41
CA LEU A 298 -5.32 37.53 -5.70
C LEU A 298 -6.15 38.09 -6.84
N HIS A 299 -5.56 38.09 -8.05
CA HIS A 299 -6.27 38.48 -9.25
C HIS A 299 -7.53 37.62 -9.47
N THR A 300 -8.63 38.24 -9.82
CA THR A 300 -9.98 37.59 -9.92
C THR A 300 -10.04 36.41 -10.89
N SER A 301 -9.12 36.32 -11.86
CA SER A 301 -9.05 35.18 -12.79
C SER A 301 -8.71 33.84 -12.14
N VAL A 302 -7.94 33.82 -11.03
CA VAL A 302 -7.48 32.57 -10.39
C VAL A 302 -8.65 31.77 -9.77
N PRO A 303 -9.52 32.37 -8.93
CA PRO A 303 -10.71 31.68 -8.43
C PRO A 303 -11.65 31.20 -9.54
N ILE A 304 -11.78 31.98 -10.62
CA ILE A 304 -12.63 31.65 -11.76
C ILE A 304 -12.12 30.40 -12.49
N VAL A 305 -10.81 30.33 -12.78
CA VAL A 305 -10.19 29.14 -13.40
C VAL A 305 -10.38 27.92 -12.51
N PHE A 306 -10.17 28.07 -11.20
CA PHE A 306 -10.32 26.99 -10.24
C PHE A 306 -11.78 26.48 -10.19
N SER A 307 -12.77 27.36 -10.11
CA SER A 307 -14.18 27.02 -10.15
C SER A 307 -14.56 26.34 -11.48
N GLY A 308 -14.01 26.81 -12.59
CA GLY A 308 -14.20 26.22 -13.92
C GLY A 308 -13.65 24.79 -14.01
N LEU A 309 -12.45 24.54 -13.47
CA LEU A 309 -11.85 23.20 -13.41
C LEU A 309 -12.68 22.23 -12.56
N ILE A 310 -13.15 22.69 -11.40
CA ILE A 310 -14.05 21.88 -10.54
C ILE A 310 -15.34 21.57 -11.25
N ALA A 311 -15.97 22.55 -11.90
CA ALA A 311 -17.23 22.33 -12.62
C ALA A 311 -17.05 21.35 -13.80
N ALA A 312 -15.95 21.48 -14.55
CA ALA A 312 -15.59 20.56 -15.63
C ALA A 312 -15.33 19.13 -15.10
N PHE A 313 -14.61 18.99 -13.99
CA PHE A 313 -14.39 17.69 -13.34
C PHE A 313 -15.71 17.05 -12.91
N TYR A 314 -16.60 17.81 -12.28
CA TYR A 314 -17.89 17.29 -11.82
C TYR A 314 -18.77 16.84 -13.01
N LEU A 315 -18.82 17.64 -14.07
CA LEU A 315 -19.52 17.28 -15.29
C LEU A 315 -18.92 16.03 -15.95
N GLY A 316 -17.58 15.95 -16.04
CA GLY A 316 -16.89 14.77 -16.56
C GLY A 316 -17.22 13.50 -15.77
N LEU A 317 -17.29 13.60 -14.44
CA LEU A 317 -17.70 12.50 -13.57
C LEU A 317 -19.15 12.02 -13.84
N LEU A 318 -20.08 12.94 -14.06
CA LEU A 318 -21.46 12.61 -14.38
C LEU A 318 -21.55 11.85 -15.71
N ILE A 319 -20.86 12.35 -16.73
CA ILE A 319 -20.78 11.71 -18.05
C ILE A 319 -20.15 10.31 -17.91
N PHE A 320 -19.06 10.21 -17.16
CA PHE A 320 -18.41 8.93 -16.91
C PHE A 320 -19.34 7.90 -16.25
N LYS A 321 -20.05 8.29 -15.20
CA LYS A 321 -21.00 7.38 -14.51
C LYS A 321 -22.17 6.97 -15.42
N ALA A 322 -22.74 7.90 -16.18
CA ALA A 322 -23.78 7.58 -17.14
C ALA A 322 -23.28 6.61 -18.22
N TYR A 323 -22.04 6.79 -18.68
CA TYR A 323 -21.41 5.92 -19.66
C TYR A 323 -21.15 4.51 -19.11
N VAL A 324 -20.63 4.42 -17.88
CA VAL A 324 -20.41 3.13 -17.18
C VAL A 324 -21.74 2.35 -17.08
N VAL A 325 -22.81 3.01 -16.64
CA VAL A 325 -24.13 2.37 -16.52
C VAL A 325 -24.70 1.96 -17.86
N ARG A 326 -24.57 2.78 -18.90
CA ARG A 326 -25.00 2.43 -20.25
C ARG A 326 -24.36 1.13 -20.74
N ILE A 327 -23.07 0.93 -20.45
CA ILE A 327 -22.36 -0.30 -20.81
C ILE A 327 -22.89 -1.50 -20.02
N ALA A 328 -23.10 -1.33 -18.70
CA ALA A 328 -23.60 -2.38 -17.83
C ALA A 328 -25.01 -2.87 -18.19
N LEU A 329 -25.84 -2.02 -18.77
CA LEU A 329 -27.22 -2.39 -19.14
C LEU A 329 -27.28 -3.50 -20.20
N ASN A 330 -26.27 -3.61 -21.05
CA ASN A 330 -26.24 -4.54 -22.19
C ASN A 330 -25.46 -5.84 -21.90
N GLU A 331 -24.78 -5.92 -20.76
CA GLU A 331 -23.89 -7.03 -20.49
C GLU A 331 -23.95 -7.42 -19.00
N PRO A 332 -24.75 -8.43 -18.66
CA PRO A 332 -24.68 -9.05 -17.33
C PRO A 332 -23.29 -9.68 -17.11
N GLY A 333 -22.91 -9.87 -15.85
CA GLY A 333 -21.71 -10.62 -15.49
C GLY A 333 -21.77 -12.09 -15.94
N LEU A 334 -20.80 -12.90 -15.50
CA LEU A 334 -20.78 -14.33 -15.76
C LEU A 334 -21.99 -15.01 -15.09
N ASP A 335 -22.76 -15.73 -15.87
CA ASP A 335 -23.91 -16.51 -15.40
C ASP A 335 -23.85 -17.93 -15.96
N PHE A 336 -24.46 -18.88 -15.26
CA PHE A 336 -24.50 -20.28 -15.61
C PHE A 336 -25.89 -20.83 -15.42
N THR A 337 -26.33 -21.64 -16.39
CA THR A 337 -27.64 -22.27 -16.30
C THR A 337 -27.64 -23.39 -15.25
N LYS A 338 -28.83 -23.74 -14.79
CA LYS A 338 -28.97 -24.85 -13.84
C LYS A 338 -28.44 -26.16 -14.42
N GLU A 339 -28.66 -26.39 -15.70
CA GLU A 339 -28.17 -27.57 -16.42
C GLU A 339 -26.61 -27.64 -16.44
N GLU A 340 -25.95 -26.49 -16.59
CA GLU A 340 -24.47 -26.43 -16.53
C GLU A 340 -23.94 -26.73 -15.11
N ILE A 341 -24.67 -26.29 -14.08
CA ILE A 341 -24.31 -26.52 -12.68
C ILE A 341 -24.56 -27.98 -12.30
N ASP A 342 -25.72 -28.52 -12.66
CA ASP A 342 -26.11 -29.91 -12.38
C ASP A 342 -25.27 -30.95 -13.17
N ALA A 343 -24.63 -30.53 -14.26
CA ALA A 343 -23.72 -31.39 -15.03
C ALA A 343 -22.36 -31.60 -14.36
N ILE A 344 -22.02 -30.87 -13.30
CA ILE A 344 -20.75 -31.03 -12.61
C ILE A 344 -20.82 -32.23 -11.69
N THR A 345 -19.90 -33.19 -11.86
CA THR A 345 -19.79 -34.32 -10.93
C THR A 345 -18.97 -33.93 -9.69
N ASP A 346 -19.28 -34.57 -8.56
CA ASP A 346 -18.56 -34.29 -7.32
C ASP A 346 -17.05 -34.57 -7.43
N GLU A 347 -16.65 -35.52 -8.28
CA GLU A 347 -15.25 -35.88 -8.52
C GLU A 347 -14.47 -34.74 -9.20
N GLU A 348 -15.11 -33.98 -10.08
CA GLU A 348 -14.49 -32.86 -10.80
C GLU A 348 -14.24 -31.62 -9.92
N LEU A 349 -14.98 -31.50 -8.83
CA LEU A 349 -14.90 -30.34 -7.95
C LEU A 349 -13.56 -30.33 -7.18
N PRO A 350 -12.80 -29.20 -7.19
CA PRO A 350 -11.60 -29.06 -6.38
C PRO A 350 -11.91 -28.76 -4.92
N VAL A 351 -10.89 -28.75 -4.08
CA VAL A 351 -11.01 -28.26 -2.71
C VAL A 351 -11.17 -26.72 -2.73
N PHE A 352 -12.20 -26.22 -2.03
CA PHE A 352 -12.42 -24.80 -1.77
C PHE A 352 -12.06 -24.46 -0.33
N SER A 353 -11.19 -23.48 -0.11
CA SER A 353 -10.92 -22.95 1.22
C SER A 353 -11.86 -21.80 1.56
N ILE A 354 -12.49 -21.86 2.73
CA ILE A 354 -13.37 -20.82 3.26
C ILE A 354 -12.74 -20.26 4.54
N ILE A 355 -12.55 -18.95 4.62
CA ILE A 355 -12.08 -18.27 5.83
C ILE A 355 -13.22 -17.43 6.40
N ILE A 356 -13.49 -17.61 7.70
CA ILE A 356 -14.47 -16.82 8.45
C ILE A 356 -13.76 -16.16 9.63
N PRO A 357 -13.37 -14.87 9.52
CA PRO A 357 -12.75 -14.16 10.62
C PRO A 357 -13.81 -13.68 11.60
N LEU A 358 -13.73 -14.12 12.87
CA LEU A 358 -14.66 -13.75 13.92
C LEU A 358 -13.99 -12.92 15.01
N TYR A 359 -14.68 -11.88 15.44
CA TYR A 359 -14.32 -11.08 16.61
C TYR A 359 -15.55 -10.47 17.26
N GLN A 360 -15.85 -10.85 18.50
CA GLN A 360 -17.06 -10.46 19.24
C GLN A 360 -18.35 -10.78 18.48
N GLU A 361 -18.49 -12.02 18.02
CA GLU A 361 -19.60 -12.50 17.17
C GLU A 361 -20.32 -13.72 17.79
N ALA A 362 -20.31 -13.85 19.12
CA ALA A 362 -20.94 -14.97 19.82
C ALA A 362 -22.41 -15.18 19.45
N ALA A 363 -23.16 -14.07 19.20
CA ALA A 363 -24.60 -14.11 18.92
C ALA A 363 -24.97 -14.77 17.58
N VAL A 364 -24.05 -14.80 16.59
CA VAL A 364 -24.35 -15.27 15.23
C VAL A 364 -23.76 -16.65 14.89
N ILE A 365 -23.14 -17.35 15.84
CA ILE A 365 -22.46 -18.63 15.61
C ILE A 365 -23.38 -19.68 14.99
N ASN A 366 -24.60 -19.84 15.49
CA ASN A 366 -25.56 -20.81 14.95
C ASN A 366 -25.98 -20.47 13.52
N GLN A 367 -26.09 -19.18 13.18
CA GLN A 367 -26.39 -18.73 11.82
C GLN A 367 -25.23 -19.05 10.87
N ILE A 368 -23.98 -18.84 11.30
CA ILE A 368 -22.78 -19.21 10.52
C ILE A 368 -22.80 -20.71 10.20
N ILE A 369 -22.99 -21.55 11.23
CA ILE A 369 -23.02 -23.01 11.06
C ILE A 369 -24.13 -23.41 10.08
N ALA A 370 -25.32 -22.87 10.22
CA ALA A 370 -26.45 -23.17 9.35
C ALA A 370 -26.20 -22.69 7.91
N GLY A 371 -25.74 -21.43 7.71
CA GLY A 371 -25.45 -20.87 6.41
C GLY A 371 -24.38 -21.64 5.64
N MET A 372 -23.27 -21.97 6.31
CA MET A 372 -22.20 -22.75 5.67
C MET A 372 -22.61 -24.21 5.39
N SER A 373 -23.44 -24.80 6.24
CA SER A 373 -23.97 -26.15 6.03
C SER A 373 -24.93 -26.22 4.84
N ALA A 374 -25.60 -25.11 4.50
CA ALA A 374 -26.54 -25.01 3.37
C ALA A 374 -25.86 -24.91 2.00
N ILE A 375 -24.54 -24.66 1.95
CA ILE A 375 -23.80 -24.60 0.69
C ILE A 375 -23.86 -25.97 -0.02
N ASP A 376 -24.28 -25.98 -1.28
CA ASP A 376 -24.31 -27.16 -2.15
C ASP A 376 -22.93 -27.46 -2.74
N TYR A 377 -22.11 -28.09 -1.90
CA TYR A 377 -20.75 -28.53 -2.24
C TYR A 377 -20.36 -29.73 -1.36
N PRO A 378 -19.59 -30.73 -1.86
CA PRO A 378 -19.13 -31.86 -1.06
C PRO A 378 -18.37 -31.41 0.17
N LYS A 379 -18.78 -31.83 1.37
CA LYS A 379 -18.24 -31.33 2.64
C LYS A 379 -16.78 -31.73 2.87
N ASP A 380 -16.35 -32.87 2.29
CA ASP A 380 -14.97 -33.34 2.27
C ASP A 380 -14.06 -32.51 1.36
N LYS A 381 -14.64 -31.69 0.46
CA LYS A 381 -13.94 -30.75 -0.42
C LYS A 381 -14.07 -29.28 0.03
N ILE A 382 -14.60 -29.04 1.21
CA ILE A 382 -14.61 -27.73 1.86
C ILE A 382 -13.55 -27.70 2.96
N ASP A 383 -12.57 -26.82 2.82
CA ASP A 383 -11.55 -26.52 3.83
C ASP A 383 -11.95 -25.23 4.56
N LEU A 384 -12.86 -25.34 5.56
CA LEU A 384 -13.37 -24.18 6.28
C LEU A 384 -12.56 -23.92 7.54
N THR A 385 -12.03 -22.69 7.66
CA THR A 385 -11.27 -22.22 8.81
C THR A 385 -11.93 -20.99 9.44
N ILE A 386 -12.37 -21.13 10.68
CA ILE A 386 -12.82 -20.01 11.52
C ILE A 386 -11.62 -19.48 12.29
N THR A 387 -11.34 -18.18 12.16
CA THR A 387 -10.28 -17.53 12.95
C THR A 387 -10.86 -16.79 14.14
N LEU A 388 -10.23 -16.94 15.30
CA LEU A 388 -10.68 -16.42 16.59
C LEU A 388 -9.54 -15.69 17.27
N GLU A 389 -9.76 -14.47 17.74
CA GLU A 389 -8.76 -13.76 18.55
C GLU A 389 -8.64 -14.40 19.93
N GLU A 390 -7.40 -14.67 20.39
CA GLU A 390 -7.12 -15.36 21.65
C GLU A 390 -7.82 -14.74 22.88
N TYR A 391 -8.01 -13.43 22.86
CA TYR A 391 -8.64 -12.67 23.95
C TYR A 391 -10.18 -12.56 23.84
N ASP A 392 -10.79 -13.12 22.79
CA ASP A 392 -12.26 -13.12 22.59
C ASP A 392 -12.89 -14.43 23.15
N HIS A 393 -12.84 -14.56 24.47
CA HIS A 393 -13.33 -15.75 25.16
C HIS A 393 -14.82 -16.00 24.93
N GLU A 394 -15.63 -14.94 24.81
CA GLU A 394 -17.08 -15.05 24.58
C GLU A 394 -17.39 -15.78 23.26
N THR A 395 -16.74 -15.38 22.16
CA THR A 395 -16.93 -16.03 20.85
C THR A 395 -16.34 -17.45 20.85
N ILE A 396 -15.18 -17.65 21.49
CA ILE A 396 -14.55 -18.99 21.61
C ILE A 396 -15.47 -19.96 22.34
N ASP A 397 -16.06 -19.55 23.45
CA ASP A 397 -16.93 -20.39 24.25
C ASP A 397 -18.28 -20.64 23.54
N ALA A 398 -18.81 -19.67 22.81
CA ALA A 398 -20.01 -19.85 22.00
C ALA A 398 -19.80 -20.90 20.88
N ILE A 399 -18.64 -20.90 20.20
CA ILE A 399 -18.33 -21.93 19.19
C ILE A 399 -18.22 -23.34 19.84
N LYS A 400 -17.53 -23.45 20.97
CA LYS A 400 -17.43 -24.73 21.68
C LYS A 400 -18.82 -25.27 22.09
N ALA A 401 -19.69 -24.36 22.59
CA ALA A 401 -21.05 -24.71 22.99
C ALA A 401 -21.93 -25.15 21.82
N ALA A 402 -21.76 -24.50 20.66
CA ALA A 402 -22.50 -24.82 19.44
C ALA A 402 -22.08 -26.16 18.80
N ASN A 403 -20.93 -26.71 19.17
CA ASN A 403 -20.40 -28.01 18.72
C ASN A 403 -20.52 -28.18 17.17
N PRO A 404 -19.85 -27.35 16.36
CA PRO A 404 -19.99 -27.40 14.90
C PRO A 404 -19.53 -28.75 14.33
N PRO A 405 -19.98 -29.11 13.11
CA PRO A 405 -19.51 -30.32 12.42
C PRO A 405 -17.98 -30.37 12.29
N ALA A 406 -17.40 -31.57 12.24
CA ALA A 406 -15.94 -31.80 12.28
C ALA A 406 -15.15 -31.12 11.12
N TRP A 407 -15.79 -30.77 10.02
CA TRP A 407 -15.16 -30.08 8.90
C TRP A 407 -15.01 -28.55 9.13
N PHE A 408 -15.55 -28.01 10.24
CA PHE A 408 -15.27 -26.66 10.72
C PHE A 408 -13.99 -26.67 11.54
N LYS A 409 -12.92 -26.10 11.01
CA LYS A 409 -11.66 -25.95 11.73
C LYS A 409 -11.63 -24.60 12.45
N THR A 410 -11.05 -24.55 13.63
CA THR A 410 -10.85 -23.32 14.38
C THR A 410 -9.36 -23.00 14.50
N LEU A 411 -8.99 -21.76 14.26
CA LEU A 411 -7.63 -21.24 14.38
C LEU A 411 -7.61 -20.08 15.38
N ILE A 412 -6.94 -20.27 16.50
CA ILE A 412 -6.75 -19.22 17.51
C ILE A 412 -5.60 -18.31 17.07
N LEU A 413 -5.87 -17.02 17.00
CA LEU A 413 -4.91 -16.01 16.58
C LEU A 413 -4.19 -15.42 17.79
N PRO A 414 -2.86 -15.21 17.72
CA PRO A 414 -2.12 -14.60 18.81
C PRO A 414 -2.54 -13.14 19.02
N ASP A 415 -2.49 -12.68 20.29
CA ASP A 415 -2.78 -11.29 20.66
C ASP A 415 -1.64 -10.34 20.28
N VAL A 416 -1.50 -10.09 18.98
CA VAL A 416 -0.49 -9.18 18.40
C VAL A 416 -1.13 -8.12 17.53
N LYS A 417 -0.45 -6.99 17.39
CA LYS A 417 -0.89 -5.90 16.51
C LYS A 417 -0.40 -6.11 15.07
N PRO A 418 -1.10 -5.56 14.06
CA PRO A 418 -2.34 -4.79 14.17
C PRO A 418 -3.55 -5.69 14.45
N LYS A 419 -4.53 -5.21 15.25
CA LYS A 419 -5.80 -5.93 15.51
C LYS A 419 -6.79 -5.62 14.39
N THR A 420 -6.64 -6.33 13.26
CA THR A 420 -7.41 -6.09 12.05
C THR A 420 -7.82 -7.41 11.39
N LYS A 421 -8.92 -7.37 10.61
CA LYS A 421 -9.38 -8.52 9.83
C LYS A 421 -8.29 -9.05 8.88
N PRO A 422 -7.57 -8.20 8.08
CA PRO A 422 -6.54 -8.71 7.18
C PRO A 422 -5.35 -9.39 7.90
N LYS A 423 -5.03 -9.04 9.16
CA LYS A 423 -4.08 -9.84 9.96
C LYS A 423 -4.62 -11.25 10.15
N ALA A 424 -5.89 -11.39 10.54
CA ALA A 424 -6.51 -12.70 10.74
C ALA A 424 -6.48 -13.54 9.46
N LEU A 425 -6.78 -12.92 8.31
CA LEU A 425 -6.70 -13.58 7.00
C LEU A 425 -5.27 -14.04 6.69
N ASN A 426 -4.26 -13.20 6.92
CA ASN A 426 -2.87 -13.53 6.67
C ASN A 426 -2.34 -14.66 7.56
N VAL A 427 -2.80 -14.77 8.81
CA VAL A 427 -2.45 -15.89 9.70
C VAL A 427 -3.11 -17.18 9.24
N ALA A 428 -4.35 -17.13 8.74
CA ALA A 428 -5.04 -18.31 8.23
C ALA A 428 -4.49 -18.79 6.88
N PHE A 429 -4.04 -17.87 6.04
CA PHE A 429 -3.68 -18.13 4.65
C PHE A 429 -2.68 -19.26 4.42
N PRO A 430 -1.58 -19.43 5.20
CA PRO A 430 -0.65 -20.55 5.05
C PRO A 430 -1.26 -21.94 5.32
N HIS A 431 -2.39 -22.01 6.02
CA HIS A 431 -3.07 -23.24 6.38
C HIS A 431 -4.11 -23.69 5.34
N LEU A 432 -4.36 -22.89 4.31
CA LEU A 432 -5.35 -23.20 3.27
C LEU A 432 -4.83 -24.26 2.32
N THR A 433 -5.71 -25.21 1.99
CA THR A 433 -5.42 -26.33 1.08
C THR A 433 -6.15 -26.25 -0.25
N GLY A 434 -7.13 -25.35 -0.37
CA GLY A 434 -7.98 -25.22 -1.55
C GLY A 434 -7.28 -24.56 -2.74
N GLU A 435 -7.60 -25.05 -3.95
CA GLU A 435 -7.21 -24.41 -5.21
C GLU A 435 -7.82 -23.02 -5.34
N PHE A 436 -9.06 -22.90 -4.88
CA PHE A 436 -9.78 -21.63 -4.79
C PHE A 436 -10.11 -21.31 -3.33
N MET A 437 -10.35 -20.03 -3.07
CA MET A 437 -10.70 -19.58 -1.74
C MET A 437 -11.77 -18.49 -1.74
N VAL A 438 -12.50 -18.37 -0.63
CA VAL A 438 -13.46 -17.29 -0.37
C VAL A 438 -13.39 -16.86 1.09
N ILE A 439 -13.72 -15.58 1.32
CA ILE A 439 -13.84 -15.03 2.66
C ILE A 439 -15.32 -14.70 2.90
N TYR A 440 -15.88 -15.20 3.98
CA TYR A 440 -17.21 -14.81 4.44
C TYR A 440 -17.12 -14.10 5.79
N ASP A 441 -17.82 -12.99 5.93
CA ASP A 441 -18.01 -12.34 7.23
C ASP A 441 -19.11 -13.09 8.02
N ALA A 442 -19.20 -12.83 9.31
CA ALA A 442 -20.06 -13.58 10.24
C ALA A 442 -21.56 -13.58 9.86
N GLU A 443 -22.02 -12.52 9.24
CA GLU A 443 -23.43 -12.32 8.86
C GLU A 443 -23.79 -12.81 7.46
N ILE A 444 -22.81 -13.33 6.71
CA ILE A 444 -23.00 -13.67 5.30
C ILE A 444 -23.75 -14.98 5.12
N VAL A 445 -24.77 -14.94 4.25
CA VAL A 445 -25.49 -16.11 3.76
C VAL A 445 -25.33 -16.16 2.23
N PRO A 446 -24.44 -17.01 1.70
CA PRO A 446 -24.24 -17.15 0.24
C PRO A 446 -25.36 -17.97 -0.40
N ASP A 447 -25.57 -17.78 -1.72
CA ASP A 447 -26.38 -18.70 -2.50
C ASP A 447 -25.78 -20.12 -2.42
N ALA A 448 -26.64 -21.14 -2.36
CA ALA A 448 -26.20 -22.53 -2.15
C ALA A 448 -25.26 -23.01 -3.26
N ASP A 449 -25.49 -22.64 -4.51
CA ASP A 449 -24.73 -23.05 -5.69
C ASP A 449 -23.50 -22.14 -6.00
N GLN A 450 -23.21 -21.17 -5.14
CA GLN A 450 -22.19 -20.13 -5.38
C GLN A 450 -20.81 -20.71 -5.68
N LEU A 451 -20.36 -21.74 -4.94
CA LEU A 451 -19.05 -22.35 -5.14
C LEU A 451 -18.98 -23.15 -6.46
N LYS A 452 -20.06 -23.81 -6.87
CA LYS A 452 -20.15 -24.51 -8.16
C LYS A 452 -20.10 -23.54 -9.32
N LYS A 453 -20.83 -22.42 -9.26
CA LYS A 453 -20.80 -21.32 -10.24
C LYS A 453 -19.38 -20.72 -10.33
N ALA A 454 -18.72 -20.51 -9.19
CA ALA A 454 -17.35 -20.00 -9.16
C ALA A 454 -16.36 -20.96 -9.81
N TYR A 455 -16.48 -22.27 -9.56
CA TYR A 455 -15.66 -23.29 -10.21
C TYR A 455 -15.83 -23.25 -11.74
N LEU A 456 -17.06 -23.19 -12.24
CA LEU A 456 -17.33 -23.08 -13.68
C LEU A 456 -16.69 -21.81 -14.27
N ALA A 457 -16.82 -20.67 -13.56
CA ALA A 457 -16.23 -19.41 -14.00
C ALA A 457 -14.70 -19.51 -14.10
N PHE A 458 -14.03 -20.01 -13.08
CA PHE A 458 -12.57 -20.18 -13.08
C PHE A 458 -12.08 -21.22 -14.11
N ARG A 459 -12.85 -22.29 -14.34
CA ARG A 459 -12.56 -23.30 -15.35
C ARG A 459 -12.67 -22.75 -16.77
N LYS A 460 -13.71 -21.96 -17.07
CA LYS A 460 -13.94 -21.36 -18.39
C LYS A 460 -13.01 -20.17 -18.67
N HIS A 461 -12.56 -19.46 -17.63
CA HIS A 461 -11.77 -18.23 -17.74
C HIS A 461 -10.47 -18.33 -16.91
N ALA A 462 -9.44 -18.94 -17.50
CA ALA A 462 -8.16 -19.19 -16.82
C ALA A 462 -7.40 -17.91 -16.43
N ASP A 463 -7.67 -16.78 -17.09
CA ASP A 463 -7.07 -15.48 -16.86
C ASP A 463 -7.78 -14.66 -15.75
N VAL A 464 -8.91 -15.17 -15.23
CA VAL A 464 -9.64 -14.58 -14.12
C VAL A 464 -9.05 -15.06 -12.80
N ALA A 465 -8.60 -14.13 -11.99
CA ALA A 465 -8.02 -14.39 -10.67
C ALA A 465 -8.98 -14.14 -9.51
N CYS A 466 -10.01 -13.31 -9.73
CA CYS A 466 -11.00 -12.95 -8.73
C CYS A 466 -12.40 -12.89 -9.34
N LEU A 467 -13.36 -13.42 -8.61
CA LEU A 467 -14.78 -13.31 -8.91
C LEU A 467 -15.46 -12.48 -7.80
N GLN A 468 -16.04 -11.36 -8.18
CA GLN A 468 -16.83 -10.53 -7.29
C GLN A 468 -18.30 -10.93 -7.41
N VAL A 469 -18.95 -11.29 -6.30
CA VAL A 469 -20.39 -11.59 -6.28
C VAL A 469 -21.23 -10.34 -5.99
N GLN A 470 -22.52 -10.44 -6.28
CA GLN A 470 -23.48 -9.39 -5.97
C GLN A 470 -23.90 -9.47 -4.50
N LEU A 471 -23.75 -8.36 -3.78
CA LEU A 471 -24.22 -8.28 -2.39
C LEU A 471 -25.65 -7.75 -2.31
N ASP A 472 -26.39 -8.26 -1.34
CA ASP A 472 -27.75 -7.85 -1.04
C ASP A 472 -28.02 -7.92 0.47
N HIS A 473 -29.13 -7.35 0.95
CA HIS A 473 -29.44 -7.29 2.36
C HIS A 473 -30.73 -8.03 2.70
N TYR A 474 -30.69 -8.92 3.72
CA TYR A 474 -31.88 -9.62 4.18
C TYR A 474 -32.82 -8.69 4.98
N ASN A 475 -32.30 -7.63 5.64
CA ASN A 475 -33.07 -6.63 6.36
C ASN A 475 -33.33 -5.35 5.56
N ALA A 476 -33.38 -5.42 4.23
CA ALA A 476 -33.47 -4.28 3.31
C ALA A 476 -34.67 -3.34 3.60
N TYR A 477 -35.76 -3.86 4.15
CA TYR A 477 -37.02 -3.14 4.38
C TYR A 477 -37.24 -2.64 5.81
N GLU A 478 -36.28 -2.82 6.72
CA GLU A 478 -36.43 -2.53 8.12
C GLU A 478 -36.75 -1.05 8.41
N ASN A 479 -35.95 -0.14 7.88
CA ASN A 479 -36.17 1.30 8.06
C ASN A 479 -35.67 2.12 6.85
N TRP A 480 -35.68 3.44 6.96
CA TRP A 480 -35.28 4.32 5.84
C TRP A 480 -33.76 4.25 5.54
N VAL A 481 -32.91 3.99 6.53
CA VAL A 481 -31.44 3.85 6.35
C VAL A 481 -31.17 2.57 5.56
N THR A 482 -31.73 1.44 5.97
CA THR A 482 -31.56 0.14 5.30
C THR A 482 -32.11 0.17 3.88
N LYS A 483 -33.25 0.87 3.65
CA LYS A 483 -33.86 1.03 2.33
C LYS A 483 -32.97 1.81 1.38
N LEU A 484 -32.40 2.94 1.82
CA LEU A 484 -31.46 3.72 1.02
C LEU A 484 -30.16 2.99 0.78
N PHE A 485 -29.66 2.32 1.78
CA PHE A 485 -28.45 1.52 1.68
C PHE A 485 -28.62 0.39 0.65
N ASN A 486 -29.73 -0.31 0.69
CA ASN A 486 -30.02 -1.36 -0.29
C ASN A 486 -30.22 -0.81 -1.72
N ALA A 487 -30.86 0.35 -1.89
CA ALA A 487 -31.00 0.98 -3.20
C ALA A 487 -29.62 1.35 -3.78
N GLU A 488 -28.68 1.87 -2.97
CA GLU A 488 -27.31 2.14 -3.38
C GLU A 488 -26.58 0.86 -3.78
N PHE A 489 -26.69 -0.23 -2.98
CA PHE A 489 -26.07 -1.51 -3.29
C PHE A 489 -26.60 -2.12 -4.58
N SER A 490 -27.92 -2.03 -4.82
CA SER A 490 -28.53 -2.47 -6.07
C SER A 490 -27.91 -1.75 -7.28
N PHE A 491 -27.73 -0.44 -7.19
CA PHE A 491 -27.04 0.32 -8.24
C PHE A 491 -25.56 -0.09 -8.36
N TYR A 492 -24.86 -0.21 -7.22
CA TYR A 492 -23.41 -0.43 -7.20
C TYR A 492 -23.03 -1.80 -7.78
N TYR A 493 -23.66 -2.87 -7.30
CA TYR A 493 -23.33 -4.24 -7.68
C TYR A 493 -23.93 -4.68 -9.02
N ASP A 494 -25.12 -4.17 -9.38
CA ASP A 494 -25.80 -4.64 -10.59
C ASP A 494 -25.53 -3.77 -11.83
N LEU A 495 -25.04 -2.54 -11.64
CA LEU A 495 -24.81 -1.60 -12.74
C LEU A 495 -23.40 -1.01 -12.73
N PHE A 496 -22.93 -0.49 -11.60
CA PHE A 496 -21.68 0.26 -11.59
C PHE A 496 -20.47 -0.64 -11.72
N LEU A 497 -20.33 -1.67 -10.89
CA LEU A 497 -19.20 -2.61 -10.96
C LEU A 497 -19.14 -3.39 -12.29
N PRO A 498 -20.26 -3.95 -12.83
CA PRO A 498 -20.24 -4.59 -14.15
C PRO A 498 -19.78 -3.65 -15.27
N GLY A 499 -20.22 -2.40 -15.25
CA GLY A 499 -19.79 -1.42 -16.22
C GLY A 499 -18.29 -1.08 -16.13
N LEU A 500 -17.75 -0.95 -14.91
CA LEU A 500 -16.30 -0.76 -14.71
C LEU A 500 -15.49 -1.95 -15.21
N GLN A 501 -15.95 -3.16 -14.90
CA GLN A 501 -15.34 -4.40 -15.38
C GLN A 501 -15.20 -4.42 -16.90
N LYS A 502 -16.28 -4.14 -17.62
CA LYS A 502 -16.29 -4.11 -19.10
C LYS A 502 -15.36 -3.05 -19.67
N LEU A 503 -15.18 -1.94 -18.98
CA LEU A 503 -14.22 -0.90 -19.34
C LEU A 503 -12.79 -1.26 -18.97
N GLY A 504 -12.56 -2.39 -18.28
CA GLY A 504 -11.26 -2.81 -17.78
C GLY A 504 -10.69 -1.89 -16.71
N ILE A 505 -11.54 -1.13 -16.03
CA ILE A 505 -11.15 -0.23 -14.94
C ILE A 505 -11.00 -1.05 -13.65
N PRO A 506 -9.93 -0.84 -12.86
CA PRO A 506 -9.74 -1.55 -11.61
C PRO A 506 -10.94 -1.46 -10.67
N LEU A 507 -11.43 -2.62 -10.22
CA LEU A 507 -12.57 -2.72 -9.33
C LEU A 507 -12.12 -2.60 -7.87
N PRO A 508 -12.77 -1.74 -7.05
CA PRO A 508 -12.68 -1.86 -5.61
C PRO A 508 -13.49 -3.09 -5.17
N LEU A 509 -12.79 -4.16 -4.78
CA LEU A 509 -13.43 -5.40 -4.36
C LEU A 509 -14.16 -5.21 -3.03
N SER A 510 -15.14 -6.06 -2.75
CA SER A 510 -15.75 -6.16 -1.42
C SER A 510 -14.95 -7.11 -0.51
N GLY A 511 -14.91 -6.81 0.78
CA GLY A 511 -14.12 -7.52 1.78
C GLY A 511 -14.62 -8.92 2.14
N HIS A 512 -15.73 -9.32 1.58
CA HIS A 512 -16.33 -10.63 1.77
C HIS A 512 -17.02 -11.09 0.48
N SER A 513 -17.26 -12.39 0.39
CA SER A 513 -17.90 -13.04 -0.77
C SER A 513 -17.17 -12.83 -2.10
N SER A 514 -15.92 -12.37 -2.08
CA SER A 514 -15.05 -12.39 -3.24
C SER A 514 -14.30 -13.74 -3.26
N LEU A 515 -14.33 -14.41 -4.42
CA LEU A 515 -13.69 -15.70 -4.60
C LEU A 515 -12.39 -15.51 -5.39
N TYR A 516 -11.35 -16.25 -5.03
CA TYR A 516 -10.01 -16.05 -5.56
C TYR A 516 -9.34 -17.36 -5.95
N ARG A 517 -8.38 -17.29 -6.89
CA ARG A 517 -7.36 -18.33 -7.05
C ARG A 517 -6.34 -18.21 -5.93
N THR A 518 -6.15 -19.26 -5.16
CA THR A 518 -5.28 -19.26 -3.96
C THR A 518 -3.82 -18.99 -4.32
N ASP A 519 -3.34 -19.54 -5.44
CA ASP A 519 -1.98 -19.35 -5.96
C ASP A 519 -1.71 -17.88 -6.31
N VAL A 520 -2.68 -17.21 -6.95
CA VAL A 520 -2.56 -15.78 -7.30
C VAL A 520 -2.49 -14.90 -6.05
N ILE A 521 -3.33 -15.18 -5.03
CA ILE A 521 -3.26 -14.42 -3.77
C ILE A 521 -1.90 -14.60 -3.09
N ARG A 522 -1.32 -15.81 -3.17
CA ARG A 522 0.04 -16.07 -2.66
C ARG A 522 1.10 -15.27 -3.43
N GLU A 523 1.00 -15.26 -4.76
CA GLU A 523 1.94 -14.52 -5.63
C GLU A 523 1.93 -13.01 -5.36
N ILE A 524 0.75 -12.42 -5.19
CA ILE A 524 0.64 -10.97 -4.99
C ILE A 524 0.89 -10.52 -3.55
N GLY A 525 1.11 -11.46 -2.61
CA GLY A 525 1.48 -11.17 -1.23
C GLY A 525 0.29 -10.94 -0.28
N ALA A 526 -0.81 -11.68 -0.45
CA ALA A 526 -1.99 -11.70 0.41
C ALA A 526 -2.54 -10.28 0.74
N TRP A 527 -3.01 -10.00 1.96
CA TRP A 527 -3.67 -8.73 2.32
C TRP A 527 -2.71 -7.79 3.04
N ASP A 528 -2.93 -6.47 2.90
CA ASP A 528 -2.24 -5.47 3.73
C ASP A 528 -2.86 -5.43 5.13
N PRO A 529 -2.17 -5.91 6.18
CA PRO A 529 -2.72 -5.95 7.53
C PRO A 529 -2.98 -4.56 8.14
N TYR A 530 -2.48 -3.50 7.52
CA TYR A 530 -2.60 -2.12 7.98
C TYR A 530 -3.66 -1.30 7.24
N ASN A 531 -4.19 -1.81 6.12
CA ASN A 531 -5.25 -1.15 5.37
C ASN A 531 -6.62 -1.50 5.97
N VAL A 532 -7.50 -0.52 6.13
CA VAL A 532 -8.84 -0.73 6.68
C VAL A 532 -9.90 -1.09 5.62
N THR A 533 -9.50 -1.17 4.34
CA THR A 533 -10.21 -1.78 3.21
C THR A 533 -9.19 -2.55 2.37
N GLU A 534 -8.69 -3.60 2.94
CA GLU A 534 -7.68 -4.49 2.38
C GLU A 534 -8.09 -5.12 1.05
N ASP A 535 -9.37 -5.29 0.87
CA ASP A 535 -10.07 -5.80 -0.30
C ASP A 535 -9.97 -4.86 -1.50
N ALA A 536 -10.30 -3.58 -1.30
CA ALA A 536 -10.20 -2.57 -2.35
C ALA A 536 -8.74 -2.39 -2.79
N GLU A 537 -7.78 -2.46 -1.86
CA GLU A 537 -6.35 -2.42 -2.14
C GLU A 537 -5.91 -3.67 -2.92
N LEU A 538 -6.36 -4.86 -2.49
CA LEU A 538 -6.08 -6.13 -3.16
C LEU A 538 -6.56 -6.10 -4.62
N GLY A 539 -7.76 -5.56 -4.87
CA GLY A 539 -8.28 -5.34 -6.22
C GLY A 539 -7.30 -4.54 -7.08
N MET A 540 -6.72 -3.46 -6.55
CA MET A 540 -5.72 -2.67 -7.29
C MET A 540 -4.45 -3.48 -7.58
N ARG A 541 -3.97 -4.31 -6.65
CA ARG A 541 -2.78 -5.15 -6.87
C ARG A 541 -3.00 -6.23 -7.92
N LEU A 542 -4.17 -6.84 -7.99
CA LEU A 542 -4.53 -7.79 -9.05
C LEU A 542 -4.37 -7.15 -10.44
N TYR A 543 -4.96 -5.98 -10.65
CA TYR A 543 -4.84 -5.26 -11.93
C TYR A 543 -3.40 -4.84 -12.26
N ARG A 544 -2.59 -4.48 -11.26
CA ARG A 544 -1.16 -4.16 -11.45
C ARG A 544 -0.35 -5.34 -11.98
N ARG A 545 -0.75 -6.56 -11.64
CA ARG A 545 -0.14 -7.82 -12.12
C ARG A 545 -0.75 -8.33 -13.43
N GLY A 546 -1.75 -7.62 -13.96
CA GLY A 546 -2.41 -7.98 -15.22
C GLY A 546 -3.52 -9.01 -15.07
N TYR A 547 -3.89 -9.37 -13.83
CA TYR A 547 -5.00 -10.28 -13.58
C TYR A 547 -6.35 -9.62 -13.81
N LYS A 548 -7.34 -10.42 -14.17
CA LYS A 548 -8.72 -9.98 -14.36
C LYS A 548 -9.58 -10.29 -13.16
N THR A 549 -10.54 -9.40 -12.92
CA THR A 549 -11.66 -9.62 -11.99
C THR A 549 -12.94 -9.61 -12.79
N GLU A 550 -13.80 -10.59 -12.55
CA GLU A 550 -15.10 -10.73 -13.22
C GLU A 550 -16.24 -10.66 -12.18
N ILE A 551 -17.41 -10.22 -12.63
CA ILE A 551 -18.62 -10.23 -11.81
C ILE A 551 -19.34 -11.55 -12.04
N LEU A 552 -19.59 -12.31 -10.97
CA LEU A 552 -20.32 -13.56 -10.98
C LEU A 552 -21.79 -13.29 -10.60
N GLN A 553 -22.73 -13.79 -11.42
CA GLN A 553 -24.18 -13.66 -11.19
C GLN A 553 -24.63 -14.68 -10.13
N THR A 554 -24.37 -14.36 -8.90
CA THR A 554 -24.80 -15.06 -7.68
C THR A 554 -24.82 -14.05 -6.54
N ARG A 555 -25.57 -14.32 -5.49
CA ARG A 555 -25.77 -13.39 -4.39
C ARG A 555 -25.20 -13.89 -3.08
N SER A 556 -24.80 -12.95 -2.26
CA SER A 556 -24.57 -13.14 -0.84
C SER A 556 -25.43 -12.14 -0.07
N LEU A 557 -26.19 -12.61 0.90
CA LEU A 557 -27.01 -11.77 1.77
C LEU A 557 -26.20 -11.37 3.00
N GLU A 558 -26.30 -10.09 3.39
CA GLU A 558 -25.68 -9.54 4.60
C GLU A 558 -26.67 -8.69 5.41
N GLU A 559 -26.30 -8.25 6.61
CA GLU A 559 -27.09 -7.33 7.43
C GLU A 559 -26.76 -5.88 7.09
N ALA A 560 -27.72 -5.13 6.56
CA ALA A 560 -27.57 -3.68 6.39
C ALA A 560 -27.55 -2.99 7.76
N THR A 561 -26.64 -2.04 7.95
CA THR A 561 -26.64 -1.19 9.14
C THR A 561 -27.94 -0.38 9.23
N ASN A 562 -28.62 -0.47 10.36
CA ASN A 562 -29.98 0.06 10.56
C ASN A 562 -30.03 1.42 11.30
N THR A 563 -28.90 1.91 11.82
CA THR A 563 -28.84 3.23 12.47
C THR A 563 -27.89 4.17 11.74
N VAL A 564 -28.18 5.47 11.81
CA VAL A 564 -27.33 6.52 11.22
C VAL A 564 -25.89 6.45 11.81
N GLY A 565 -25.76 6.20 13.12
CA GLY A 565 -24.47 6.17 13.79
C GLY A 565 -23.57 5.01 13.31
N THR A 566 -24.11 3.79 13.23
CA THR A 566 -23.39 2.60 12.74
C THR A 566 -23.07 2.75 11.26
N TRP A 567 -24.00 3.26 10.45
CA TRP A 567 -23.80 3.52 9.04
C TRP A 567 -22.66 4.54 8.81
N VAL A 568 -22.67 5.68 9.52
CA VAL A 568 -21.59 6.67 9.43
C VAL A 568 -20.24 6.06 9.84
N GLY A 569 -20.20 5.25 10.88
CA GLY A 569 -18.99 4.54 11.31
C GLY A 569 -18.42 3.63 10.22
N GLN A 570 -19.28 2.80 9.61
CA GLN A 570 -18.93 1.90 8.53
C GLN A 570 -18.44 2.67 7.27
N ARG A 571 -19.16 3.72 6.85
CA ARG A 571 -18.76 4.56 5.71
C ARG A 571 -17.47 5.35 5.96
N THR A 572 -17.26 5.84 7.18
CA THR A 572 -15.99 6.47 7.56
C THR A 572 -14.82 5.51 7.37
N ARG A 573 -14.97 4.24 7.77
CA ARG A 573 -13.96 3.20 7.58
C ARG A 573 -13.68 2.96 6.08
N TRP A 574 -14.71 2.79 5.25
CA TRP A 574 -14.55 2.55 3.82
C TRP A 574 -13.86 3.72 3.11
N ILE A 575 -14.31 4.95 3.36
CA ILE A 575 -13.71 6.15 2.78
C ILE A 575 -12.26 6.32 3.23
N LYS A 576 -11.97 6.04 4.52
CA LYS A 576 -10.60 6.06 5.04
C LYS A 576 -9.69 5.06 4.31
N GLY A 577 -10.17 3.85 4.05
CA GLY A 577 -9.44 2.85 3.29
C GLY A 577 -9.21 3.27 1.82
N PHE A 578 -10.16 3.92 1.19
CA PHE A 578 -9.97 4.49 -0.16
C PHE A 578 -8.91 5.59 -0.17
N ILE A 579 -8.85 6.42 0.88
CA ILE A 579 -7.76 7.40 1.04
C ILE A 579 -6.43 6.66 1.22
N GLN A 580 -6.37 5.62 2.05
CA GLN A 580 -5.16 4.81 2.27
C GLN A 580 -4.67 4.18 0.96
N THR A 581 -5.54 3.52 0.22
CA THR A 581 -5.23 2.91 -1.08
C THR A 581 -4.74 3.95 -2.08
N THR A 582 -5.38 5.12 -2.13
CA THR A 582 -4.94 6.24 -2.97
C THR A 582 -3.52 6.68 -2.61
N LEU A 583 -3.24 6.87 -1.33
CA LEU A 583 -1.94 7.34 -0.86
C LEU A 583 -0.82 6.34 -1.18
N VAL A 584 -1.08 5.04 -1.04
CA VAL A 584 -0.13 3.98 -1.43
C VAL A 584 0.14 3.98 -2.93
N VAL A 585 -0.91 4.00 -3.73
CA VAL A 585 -0.82 3.97 -5.20
C VAL A 585 -0.13 5.22 -5.74
N MET A 586 -0.44 6.39 -5.17
CA MET A 586 0.09 7.69 -5.59
C MET A 586 1.51 7.99 -5.08
N ARG A 587 2.15 7.06 -4.38
CA ARG A 587 3.61 7.12 -4.14
C ARG A 587 4.39 7.09 -5.45
N HIS A 588 3.93 6.28 -6.41
CA HIS A 588 4.57 6.12 -7.72
C HIS A 588 3.52 6.11 -8.85
N PRO A 589 2.85 7.24 -9.14
CA PRO A 589 1.70 7.28 -10.05
C PRO A 589 2.05 6.88 -11.48
N LEU A 590 3.21 7.26 -11.99
CA LEU A 590 3.65 6.89 -13.34
C LEU A 590 3.95 5.39 -13.45
N ARG A 591 4.53 4.79 -12.42
CA ARG A 591 4.74 3.36 -12.35
C ARG A 591 3.42 2.61 -12.32
N PHE A 592 2.47 3.05 -11.49
CA PHE A 592 1.13 2.45 -11.44
C PHE A 592 0.43 2.53 -12.80
N LYS A 593 0.50 3.69 -13.49
CA LYS A 593 -0.01 3.83 -14.86
C LYS A 593 0.67 2.84 -15.84
N GLN A 594 1.99 2.64 -15.73
CA GLN A 594 2.72 1.68 -16.57
C GLN A 594 2.26 0.24 -16.29
N GLU A 595 2.09 -0.14 -15.03
CA GLU A 595 1.60 -1.45 -14.61
C GLU A 595 0.16 -1.72 -15.08
N LEU A 596 -0.71 -0.70 -15.07
CA LEU A 596 -2.06 -0.79 -15.66
C LEU A 596 -2.09 -0.87 -17.19
N GLY A 597 -0.99 -0.50 -17.85
CA GLY A 597 -0.85 -0.52 -19.30
C GLY A 597 -1.66 0.54 -20.06
N SER A 598 -2.51 1.33 -19.40
CA SER A 598 -3.45 2.26 -20.05
C SER A 598 -3.69 3.52 -19.24
N TRP A 599 -3.71 4.69 -19.91
CA TRP A 599 -4.18 5.95 -19.32
C TRP A 599 -5.66 5.92 -18.97
N TRP A 600 -6.47 5.22 -19.75
CA TRP A 600 -7.90 5.08 -19.46
C TRP A 600 -8.16 4.36 -18.14
N LYS A 601 -7.47 3.24 -17.89
CA LYS A 601 -7.56 2.51 -16.62
C LYS A 601 -7.07 3.35 -15.45
N PHE A 602 -6.00 4.12 -15.64
CA PHE A 602 -5.45 5.01 -14.61
C PHE A 602 -6.43 6.16 -14.29
N ILE A 603 -7.01 6.80 -15.30
CA ILE A 603 -8.03 7.85 -15.11
C ILE A 603 -9.28 7.25 -14.45
N GLY A 604 -9.71 6.07 -14.89
CA GLY A 604 -10.81 5.34 -14.26
C GLY A 604 -10.57 5.10 -12.77
N PHE A 605 -9.37 4.64 -12.40
CA PHE A 605 -8.98 4.52 -10.99
C PHE A 605 -9.08 5.87 -10.24
N LEU A 606 -8.55 6.96 -10.83
CA LEU A 606 -8.61 8.28 -10.21
C LEU A 606 -10.05 8.79 -10.00
N ILE A 607 -10.96 8.43 -10.90
CA ILE A 607 -12.38 8.79 -10.77
C ILE A 607 -13.07 7.93 -9.70
N VAL A 608 -12.82 6.62 -9.70
CA VAL A 608 -13.56 5.65 -8.87
C VAL A 608 -13.11 5.73 -7.41
N ILE A 609 -11.81 5.75 -7.12
CA ILE A 609 -11.29 5.68 -5.76
C ILE A 609 -11.09 7.10 -5.17
N PRO A 610 -10.08 7.90 -5.52
CA PRO A 610 -9.93 9.23 -4.92
C PRO A 610 -11.03 10.21 -5.34
N GLY A 611 -11.54 10.09 -6.56
CA GLY A 611 -12.59 10.96 -7.08
C GLY A 611 -13.89 10.84 -6.31
N SER A 612 -14.28 9.64 -5.83
CA SER A 612 -15.46 9.45 -4.99
C SER A 612 -15.35 10.20 -3.66
N VAL A 613 -14.19 10.15 -3.02
CA VAL A 613 -13.92 10.90 -1.78
C VAL A 613 -13.97 12.40 -2.04
N PHE A 614 -13.30 12.86 -3.09
CA PHE A 614 -13.27 14.27 -3.47
C PHE A 614 -14.66 14.82 -3.76
N VAL A 615 -15.50 14.08 -4.48
CA VAL A 615 -16.88 14.48 -4.81
C VAL A 615 -17.76 14.61 -3.57
N ASN A 616 -17.63 13.71 -2.60
CA ASN A 616 -18.38 13.81 -1.35
C ASN A 616 -18.06 15.11 -0.59
N LEU A 617 -16.77 15.46 -0.52
CA LEU A 617 -16.31 16.71 0.11
C LEU A 617 -16.75 17.94 -0.70
N LEU A 618 -16.67 17.87 -2.02
CA LEU A 618 -17.07 18.93 -2.92
C LEU A 618 -18.57 19.18 -2.87
N ASN A 619 -19.38 18.12 -2.80
CA ASN A 619 -20.83 18.23 -2.63
C ASN A 619 -21.20 19.00 -1.36
N LEU A 620 -20.56 18.68 -0.22
CA LEU A 620 -20.76 19.41 1.03
C LEU A 620 -20.45 20.90 0.85
N PHE A 621 -19.31 21.19 0.21
CA PHE A 621 -18.88 22.56 -0.04
C PHE A 621 -19.91 23.32 -0.91
N TYR A 622 -20.42 22.72 -1.97
CA TYR A 622 -21.46 23.35 -2.81
C TYR A 622 -22.77 23.56 -2.06
N TRP A 623 -23.20 22.63 -1.21
CA TRP A 623 -24.37 22.82 -0.35
C TRP A 623 -24.18 24.00 0.61
N ILE A 624 -23.03 24.10 1.26
CA ILE A 624 -22.71 25.22 2.15
C ILE A 624 -22.72 26.55 1.40
N LEU A 625 -22.10 26.61 0.21
CA LEU A 625 -22.09 27.81 -0.61
C LEU A 625 -23.50 28.21 -1.07
N LEU A 626 -24.32 27.24 -1.49
CA LEU A 626 -25.69 27.48 -1.90
C LEU A 626 -26.54 28.04 -0.76
N LEU A 627 -26.48 27.41 0.41
CA LEU A 627 -27.21 27.90 1.58
C LEU A 627 -26.70 29.28 2.00
N ALA A 628 -25.38 29.47 2.08
CA ALA A 628 -24.79 30.78 2.39
C ALA A 628 -25.26 31.85 1.41
N TRP A 629 -25.29 31.56 0.10
CA TRP A 629 -25.79 32.50 -0.91
C TRP A 629 -27.30 32.78 -0.77
N ILE A 630 -28.11 31.77 -0.50
CA ILE A 630 -29.56 31.95 -0.31
C ILE A 630 -29.83 32.94 0.85
N PHE A 631 -29.12 32.79 1.98
CA PHE A 631 -29.39 33.60 3.16
C PHE A 631 -28.67 34.95 3.15
N THR A 632 -27.45 35.06 2.59
CA THR A 632 -26.64 36.28 2.66
C THR A 632 -26.65 37.08 1.37
N LYS A 633 -26.96 36.48 0.22
CA LYS A 633 -26.84 37.09 -1.13
C LYS A 633 -25.45 37.69 -1.38
N ALA A 634 -24.40 37.18 -0.73
CA ALA A 634 -23.08 37.75 -0.75
C ALA A 634 -22.50 37.80 -2.19
N GLU A 635 -22.14 38.99 -2.64
CA GLU A 635 -21.53 39.20 -3.97
C GLU A 635 -20.21 38.44 -4.14
N ALA A 636 -19.46 38.24 -3.04
CA ALA A 636 -18.24 37.46 -3.05
C ALA A 636 -18.47 36.04 -3.59
N ILE A 637 -19.58 35.37 -3.23
CA ILE A 637 -19.91 34.03 -3.74
C ILE A 637 -20.23 34.12 -5.23
N ARG A 638 -20.94 35.15 -5.66
CA ARG A 638 -21.29 35.36 -7.07
C ARG A 638 -20.05 35.57 -7.94
N ALA A 639 -19.01 36.22 -7.42
CA ALA A 639 -17.76 36.49 -8.14
C ALA A 639 -16.96 35.21 -8.49
N PHE A 640 -17.14 34.11 -7.75
CA PHE A 640 -16.53 32.81 -8.07
C PHE A 640 -17.18 32.09 -9.25
N PHE A 641 -18.41 32.45 -9.58
CA PHE A 641 -19.23 31.75 -10.58
C PHE A 641 -19.68 32.75 -11.67
N PRO A 642 -18.78 33.28 -12.50
CA PRO A 642 -19.20 34.12 -13.61
C PRO A 642 -20.02 33.30 -14.61
N GLY A 643 -20.94 33.93 -15.32
CA GLY A 643 -21.95 33.40 -16.23
C GLY A 643 -21.81 31.95 -16.70
N PRO A 644 -20.87 31.61 -17.59
CA PRO A 644 -20.73 30.25 -18.13
C PRO A 644 -20.43 29.20 -17.04
N ILE A 645 -19.56 29.53 -16.08
CA ILE A 645 -19.18 28.62 -14.99
C ILE A 645 -20.33 28.40 -14.04
N LEU A 646 -21.12 29.43 -13.75
CA LEU A 646 -22.34 29.30 -12.93
C LEU A 646 -23.32 28.33 -13.58
N TYR A 647 -23.60 28.46 -14.87
CA TYR A 647 -24.53 27.57 -15.55
C TYR A 647 -24.05 26.14 -15.57
N VAL A 648 -22.77 25.89 -15.86
CA VAL A 648 -22.18 24.54 -15.82
C VAL A 648 -22.22 23.96 -14.40
N SER A 649 -21.91 24.75 -13.37
CA SER A 649 -21.91 24.31 -11.98
C SER A 649 -23.33 23.98 -11.50
N VAL A 650 -24.30 24.85 -11.77
CA VAL A 650 -25.72 24.63 -11.42
C VAL A 650 -26.28 23.43 -12.17
N PHE A 651 -26.02 23.33 -13.48
CA PHE A 651 -26.41 22.17 -14.28
C PHE A 651 -25.84 20.88 -13.72
N SER A 652 -24.53 20.83 -13.49
CA SER A 652 -23.85 19.65 -12.96
C SER A 652 -24.37 19.27 -11.57
N PHE A 653 -24.61 20.25 -10.71
CA PHE A 653 -25.15 20.02 -9.37
C PHE A 653 -26.57 19.49 -9.39
N LEU A 654 -27.48 20.11 -10.15
CA LEU A 654 -28.85 19.68 -10.25
C LEU A 654 -28.95 18.34 -10.99
N VAL A 655 -28.45 18.28 -12.22
CA VAL A 655 -28.52 17.07 -13.05
C VAL A 655 -27.76 15.90 -12.39
N GLY A 656 -26.64 16.17 -11.72
CA GLY A 656 -25.87 15.16 -11.00
C GLY A 656 -26.66 14.53 -9.87
N ASN A 657 -27.31 15.34 -9.05
CA ASN A 657 -28.15 14.86 -7.97
C ASN A 657 -29.37 14.07 -8.51
N PHE A 658 -30.01 14.55 -9.56
CA PHE A 658 -31.12 13.81 -10.22
C PHE A 658 -30.60 12.50 -10.84
N LEU A 659 -29.48 12.52 -11.53
CA LEU A 659 -28.89 11.31 -12.13
C LEU A 659 -28.61 10.25 -11.08
N PHE A 660 -27.99 10.61 -9.96
CA PHE A 660 -27.72 9.65 -8.88
C PHE A 660 -28.99 9.07 -8.28
N THR A 661 -29.98 9.92 -8.01
CA THR A 661 -31.30 9.46 -7.55
C THR A 661 -31.93 8.50 -8.58
N TYR A 662 -31.85 8.85 -9.85
CA TYR A 662 -32.35 8.01 -10.94
C TYR A 662 -31.59 6.68 -11.05
N LEU A 663 -30.26 6.68 -10.92
CA LEU A 663 -29.45 5.46 -10.99
C LEU A 663 -29.76 4.50 -9.83
N ASN A 664 -29.91 4.99 -8.61
CA ASN A 664 -30.33 4.19 -7.47
C ASN A 664 -31.75 3.61 -7.69
N LEU A 665 -32.63 4.39 -8.28
CA LEU A 665 -33.99 3.95 -8.66
C LEU A 665 -33.95 2.83 -9.70
N VAL A 666 -33.12 2.96 -10.74
CA VAL A 666 -32.93 1.91 -11.76
C VAL A 666 -32.36 0.64 -11.15
N GLY A 667 -31.39 0.74 -10.22
CA GLY A 667 -30.85 -0.41 -9.50
C GLY A 667 -31.92 -1.16 -8.69
N ALA A 668 -32.70 -0.42 -7.89
CA ALA A 668 -33.81 -0.98 -7.11
C ALA A 668 -34.86 -1.64 -8.02
N PHE A 669 -35.16 -1.00 -9.16
CA PHE A 669 -36.12 -1.50 -10.13
C PHE A 669 -35.70 -2.82 -10.77
N ARG A 670 -34.41 -2.97 -11.13
CA ARG A 670 -33.83 -4.22 -11.68
C ARG A 670 -33.98 -5.40 -10.74
N ARG A 671 -33.86 -5.17 -9.41
CA ARG A 671 -34.07 -6.19 -8.38
C ARG A 671 -35.54 -6.45 -8.05
N GLY A 672 -36.49 -5.82 -8.76
CA GLY A 672 -37.93 -5.94 -8.47
C GLY A 672 -38.38 -5.25 -7.17
N ARG A 673 -37.49 -4.42 -6.57
CA ARG A 673 -37.72 -3.78 -5.26
C ARG A 673 -38.44 -2.42 -5.43
N PHE A 674 -39.65 -2.44 -5.97
CA PHE A 674 -40.42 -1.23 -6.29
C PHE A 674 -40.73 -0.34 -5.08
N GLU A 675 -40.83 -0.91 -3.89
CA GLU A 675 -41.08 -0.15 -2.65
C GLU A 675 -39.94 0.79 -2.28
N LEU A 676 -38.69 0.50 -2.72
CA LEU A 676 -37.51 1.34 -2.44
C LEU A 676 -37.52 2.63 -3.27
N VAL A 677 -38.26 2.68 -4.37
CA VAL A 677 -38.30 3.80 -5.32
C VAL A 677 -38.60 5.14 -4.63
N LYS A 678 -39.62 5.18 -3.76
CA LYS A 678 -39.99 6.41 -3.03
C LYS A 678 -38.86 6.88 -2.07
N TYR A 679 -38.06 5.97 -1.54
CA TYR A 679 -36.97 6.32 -0.65
C TYR A 679 -35.74 6.86 -1.39
N CYS A 680 -35.55 6.51 -2.68
CA CYS A 680 -34.48 7.09 -3.50
C CYS A 680 -34.58 8.62 -3.57
N LEU A 681 -35.77 9.20 -3.40
CA LEU A 681 -35.96 10.66 -3.32
C LEU A 681 -35.31 11.30 -2.09
N LEU A 682 -34.98 10.50 -1.06
CA LEU A 682 -34.22 10.93 0.13
C LEU A 682 -32.70 10.89 -0.07
N SER A 683 -32.21 10.54 -1.26
CA SER A 683 -30.79 10.51 -1.58
C SER A 683 -30.02 11.78 -1.19
N PRO A 684 -30.56 13.01 -1.27
CA PRO A 684 -29.85 14.21 -0.80
C PRO A 684 -29.45 14.15 0.68
N ILE A 685 -30.29 13.57 1.54
CA ILE A 685 -29.97 13.38 2.98
C ILE A 685 -28.83 12.37 3.11
N TYR A 686 -28.89 11.28 2.34
CA TYR A 686 -27.88 10.25 2.33
C TYR A 686 -26.50 10.79 1.91
N TRP A 687 -26.45 11.70 0.93
CA TRP A 687 -25.19 12.34 0.52
C TRP A 687 -24.62 13.29 1.55
N LEU A 688 -25.44 13.97 2.33
CA LEU A 688 -24.97 14.77 3.46
C LEU A 688 -24.32 13.87 4.53
N MET A 689 -24.89 12.68 4.77
CA MET A 689 -24.31 11.68 5.65
C MET A 689 -22.97 11.17 5.09
N LEU A 690 -22.86 10.90 3.78
CA LEU A 690 -21.61 10.53 3.10
C LEU A 690 -20.56 11.63 3.20
N ALA A 691 -20.96 12.87 3.01
CA ALA A 691 -20.07 14.03 3.12
C ALA A 691 -19.51 14.16 4.55
N TYR A 692 -20.37 14.00 5.57
CA TYR A 692 -19.94 13.97 6.96
C TYR A 692 -18.98 12.81 7.25
N ALA A 693 -19.27 11.60 6.77
CA ALA A 693 -18.38 10.44 6.88
C ALA A 693 -17.03 10.69 6.20
N SER A 694 -17.02 11.40 5.06
CA SER A 694 -15.79 11.76 4.34
C SER A 694 -14.91 12.76 5.11
N VAL A 695 -15.51 13.77 5.74
CA VAL A 695 -14.80 14.70 6.62
C VAL A 695 -14.20 13.95 7.82
N ARG A 696 -15.01 13.10 8.45
CA ARG A 696 -14.56 12.28 9.58
C ARG A 696 -13.41 11.34 9.16
N ALA A 697 -13.49 10.70 8.00
CA ALA A 697 -12.43 9.86 7.46
C ALA A 697 -11.13 10.64 7.22
N ALA A 698 -11.21 11.86 6.66
CA ALA A 698 -10.06 12.74 6.45
C ALA A 698 -9.39 13.16 7.76
N ILE A 699 -10.16 13.33 8.83
CA ILE A 699 -9.63 13.60 10.18
C ILE A 699 -9.02 12.32 10.77
N GLU A 700 -9.74 11.19 10.70
CA GLU A 700 -9.29 9.92 11.28
C GLU A 700 -8.01 9.38 10.61
N ILE A 701 -7.78 9.65 9.30
CA ILE A 701 -6.55 9.22 8.63
C ILE A 701 -5.30 9.86 9.25
N VAL A 702 -5.44 11.05 9.83
CA VAL A 702 -4.34 11.77 10.50
C VAL A 702 -4.12 11.26 11.92
N PHE A 703 -5.20 11.05 12.68
CA PHE A 703 -5.12 10.78 14.13
C PHE A 703 -5.26 9.30 14.49
N LYS A 704 -5.99 8.52 13.69
CA LYS A 704 -6.30 7.10 13.94
C LYS A 704 -6.30 6.27 12.64
N PRO A 705 -5.18 6.21 11.89
CA PRO A 705 -5.14 5.63 10.54
C PRO A 705 -5.57 4.16 10.49
N HIS A 706 -5.09 3.35 11.42
CA HIS A 706 -5.33 1.90 11.45
C HIS A 706 -6.46 1.49 12.40
N HIS A 707 -7.24 2.47 12.91
CA HIS A 707 -8.35 2.14 13.80
C HIS A 707 -9.49 1.48 13.00
N TRP A 708 -9.83 0.26 13.38
CA TRP A 708 -10.94 -0.49 12.83
C TRP A 708 -12.20 -0.24 13.68
N SER A 709 -13.16 0.52 13.14
CA SER A 709 -14.48 0.66 13.78
C SER A 709 -15.30 -0.57 13.44
N LYS A 710 -15.46 -1.48 14.43
CA LYS A 710 -16.30 -2.67 14.25
C LYS A 710 -17.78 -2.25 14.10
N THR A 711 -18.47 -2.83 13.12
CA THR A 711 -19.94 -2.83 13.04
C THR A 711 -20.46 -3.95 13.92
N LYS A 712 -21.48 -3.69 14.73
CA LYS A 712 -22.15 -4.75 15.52
C LYS A 712 -23.21 -5.37 14.64
N HIS A 713 -23.19 -6.70 14.56
CA HIS A 713 -24.14 -7.51 13.80
C HIS A 713 -25.03 -8.32 14.74
N GLY A 714 -26.12 -8.90 14.24
CA GLY A 714 -27.03 -9.73 15.02
C GLY A 714 -27.99 -8.95 15.93
N VAL A 715 -28.10 -7.64 15.79
CA VAL A 715 -28.96 -6.81 16.65
C VAL A 715 -30.44 -7.18 16.47
N ASN A 716 -30.83 -7.70 15.30
CA ASN A 716 -32.21 -8.03 14.94
C ASN A 716 -32.57 -9.52 15.06
N LEU A 717 -31.59 -10.40 15.30
CA LEU A 717 -31.82 -11.85 15.45
C LEU A 717 -32.60 -12.23 16.71
N ASN A 718 -32.79 -11.29 17.64
CA ASN A 718 -33.58 -11.51 18.87
C ASN A 718 -35.10 -11.65 18.62
N GLN A 719 -35.59 -11.54 17.38
CA GLN A 719 -37.02 -11.68 17.08
C GLN A 719 -37.41 -13.09 16.64
N ASP A 720 -36.53 -13.85 15.99
CA ASP A 720 -36.72 -15.31 15.78
C ASP A 720 -35.41 -15.98 15.35
N PRO A 721 -34.70 -16.68 16.25
CA PRO A 721 -33.41 -17.33 15.95
C PRO A 721 -33.51 -18.51 14.97
N ASN A 722 -34.73 -18.91 14.58
CA ASN A 722 -34.97 -20.06 13.69
C ASN A 722 -35.37 -19.68 12.27
N VAL A 723 -35.53 -18.39 11.97
CA VAL A 723 -35.82 -17.92 10.60
C VAL A 723 -34.50 -17.66 9.88
N LEU A 724 -34.00 -18.69 9.20
CA LEU A 724 -33.02 -18.47 8.12
C LEU A 724 -33.67 -17.53 7.10
N PRO A 725 -32.96 -16.46 6.66
CA PRO A 725 -33.43 -15.65 5.56
C PRO A 725 -33.53 -16.56 4.32
N THR A 726 -34.76 -16.99 4.00
CA THR A 726 -34.98 -17.70 2.74
C THR A 726 -34.63 -16.74 1.61
N ALA A 727 -33.75 -17.18 0.72
CA ALA A 727 -33.50 -16.47 -0.53
C ALA A 727 -34.84 -16.10 -1.16
N VAL A 728 -35.09 -14.83 -1.35
CA VAL A 728 -36.29 -14.36 -2.03
C VAL A 728 -36.20 -14.86 -3.46
N SER A 729 -37.02 -15.85 -3.79
CA SER A 729 -37.16 -16.44 -5.13
C SER A 729 -37.56 -15.39 -6.18
#